data_b62ea98d5562aa1fc2fb4c1a5b7aec25
#
_entry.id   b62ea98d5562aa1fc2fb4c1a5b7aec25
#
_cell.length_a   1.000
_cell.length_b   1.000
_cell.length_c   1.000
_cell.angle_alpha   90.00
_cell.angle_beta   90.00
_cell.angle_gamma   90.00
#
_symmetry.space_group_name_H-M   'P 1'
#
loop_
_entity.id
_entity.type
_entity.pdbx_description
1 polymer ?
#
loop_
_entity_poly.entity_id
_entity_poly.type
_entity_poly.pdbx_seq_one_letter_code
_entity_poly.pdbx_strand_id
1 'polypeptide(L)'
;MKEQQRLLLENFLNAAENIAILDSYIDNFKLDFEKFGSKTLEKYQKIAIKSALKALSVYYKKSLKYDFNDIYGNKVNNEYINRASVWMATGSGKTLVIIKLISLLHELMKNKEFPKKPILLLVPNEQILEQFKAQIAEFNQQSNIEILLKDIKEYESSYGLFDNSICELYFYRSDLLDTGDNVAKDKNAKRIEYKNFFSNEGWYIFLDEAHKGETGDSLRKEYIKELSKAKNTKYENGFIFNFSATFSDNIDLSTCCYNYNLEKFNQNGYGKNIFVFNENINLEQERDDKRAILESFILFWAIKSSKDELINAKEELLYHNPLIIAVSDKVNTEDAGIKLYFECINDILENNISNISQIAKNLAKKLENKNTIFSQKDISTEFIDIVKNVSMNELRKVLFYANGTSKIEALKIQNNQKEIAFKSKNANKPFMLLNIGDIKEWSKNFLAKLGVIESEEIATTSYFANINDEKSSINIMIGSKVFSEGWDSNRVNIAMFLNIGSRSAKKYITQTIGRGVRIEPFKNERKRLEFLNAEYSFKLQSGIETLFVLATDPKAIEVVLKELESYKQSSGKINVIKNKTNLKLLVPKYEDEQNLKRDYIISKSDYKALSEYINSFDEDVLLLSCKLKGDDFGLKSIKNIKNKKNIKISGDKNNIKEPQQAIKTIHSFFNLKTQKLKEYKILKDEITHFNNFSSSILDDGQIQKLNESIKELVKNAKNTKNEDELLDDLISGKITKEEYKKHNIKKELEKHEYIFDANLSKHYYLPIIIDKENKGHIKYAINNESEITFLDDLKNNLKILDGYKWYFSKLVENVDDIYIPYFDEMAQSKRKFYPDFIFWLEKNNKYFIVFIDPKGLSHQTNPKNKIQGFKDIFSKKLSFEDYKIKIKLCYYNKDYQSDKELAKYTFSNIEDIFKDLK
;
A
#
# COMPACT_ATOMS: atom_id res chain seq x y z
N MET A 1 -7.14 -3.37 22.77
CA MET A 1 -6.34 -4.59 23.07
C MET A 1 -5.93 -5.38 21.82
N LYS A 2 -6.80 -5.53 20.80
CA LYS A 2 -6.53 -6.43 19.64
C LYS A 2 -5.65 -5.83 18.54
N GLU A 3 -5.59 -4.50 18.36
CA GLU A 3 -4.68 -3.84 17.42
C GLU A 3 -3.22 -3.94 17.87
N GLN A 4 -2.98 -3.86 19.17
CA GLN A 4 -1.67 -4.11 19.75
C GLN A 4 -1.12 -5.53 19.45
N GLN A 5 -1.98 -6.51 19.21
CA GLN A 5 -1.57 -7.89 18.92
C GLN A 5 -0.95 -8.10 17.54
N ARG A 6 -1.09 -7.11 16.61
CA ARG A 6 -0.51 -7.18 15.25
C ARG A 6 0.81 -6.47 15.11
N LEU A 7 1.04 -5.48 15.98
CA LEU A 7 2.25 -4.66 15.97
C LEU A 7 3.33 -5.39 16.79
N LEU A 8 3.79 -6.54 16.25
CA LEU A 8 4.67 -7.46 16.97
C LEU A 8 5.95 -6.76 17.44
N LEU A 9 6.57 -5.96 16.57
CA LEU A 9 7.78 -5.23 16.90
C LEU A 9 7.52 -4.13 17.94
N GLU A 10 6.43 -3.34 17.78
CA GLU A 10 6.07 -2.32 18.77
C GLU A 10 5.82 -2.93 20.16
N ASN A 11 5.10 -4.05 20.20
CA ASN A 11 4.84 -4.77 21.44
C ASN A 11 6.14 -5.29 22.09
N PHE A 12 7.05 -5.84 21.30
CA PHE A 12 8.35 -6.29 21.79
C PHE A 12 9.18 -5.12 22.35
N LEU A 13 9.29 -4.01 21.60
CA LEU A 13 10.07 -2.86 22.02
C LEU A 13 9.51 -2.19 23.29
N ASN A 14 8.21 -2.29 23.54
CA ASN A 14 7.51 -1.71 24.69
C ASN A 14 7.19 -2.71 25.80
N ALA A 15 7.62 -3.97 25.68
CA ALA A 15 7.48 -4.94 26.75
C ALA A 15 8.25 -4.50 28.00
N ALA A 16 7.70 -4.71 29.19
CA ALA A 16 8.27 -4.23 30.45
C ALA A 16 9.72 -4.69 30.67
N GLU A 17 10.05 -5.89 30.21
CA GLU A 17 11.40 -6.47 30.26
C GLU A 17 12.40 -5.83 29.29
N ASN A 18 11.94 -5.28 28.16
CA ASN A 18 12.79 -4.76 27.11
C ASN A 18 12.91 -3.25 27.14
N ILE A 19 11.87 -2.53 27.57
CA ILE A 19 11.78 -1.07 27.47
C ILE A 19 12.92 -0.38 28.23
N ALA A 20 13.19 -0.79 29.47
CA ALA A 20 14.24 -0.19 30.31
C ALA A 20 15.64 -0.41 29.71
N ILE A 21 15.91 -1.62 29.19
CA ILE A 21 17.19 -1.97 28.56
C ILE A 21 17.39 -1.18 27.28
N LEU A 22 16.37 -1.11 26.42
CA LEU A 22 16.44 -0.40 25.14
C LEU A 22 16.50 1.12 25.31
N ASP A 23 15.75 1.68 26.28
CA ASP A 23 15.82 3.12 26.59
C ASP A 23 17.20 3.50 27.11
N SER A 24 17.74 2.77 28.08
CA SER A 24 19.10 2.98 28.58
C SER A 24 20.15 2.88 27.47
N TYR A 25 19.99 1.91 26.54
CA TYR A 25 20.89 1.75 25.41
C TYR A 25 20.85 2.95 24.47
N ILE A 26 19.66 3.45 24.12
CA ILE A 26 19.52 4.63 23.25
C ILE A 26 19.98 5.90 23.94
N ASP A 27 19.70 6.07 25.24
CA ASP A 27 20.11 7.27 26.00
C ASP A 27 21.64 7.34 26.17
N ASN A 28 22.35 6.20 26.20
CA ASN A 28 23.81 6.15 26.23
C ASN A 28 24.48 6.72 24.96
N PHE A 29 23.75 6.82 23.84
CA PHE A 29 24.27 7.46 22.63
C PHE A 29 24.43 8.99 22.78
N LYS A 30 23.79 9.61 23.77
CA LYS A 30 23.81 11.07 24.02
C LYS A 30 23.44 11.91 22.81
N LEU A 31 22.49 11.44 22.00
CA LEU A 31 22.03 12.09 20.78
C LEU A 31 21.07 13.24 21.06
N ASP A 32 21.13 14.28 20.25
CA ASP A 32 20.14 15.35 20.28
C ASP A 32 18.86 14.93 19.55
N PHE A 33 17.81 14.63 20.30
CA PHE A 33 16.47 14.32 19.75
C PHE A 33 15.57 15.55 19.67
N GLU A 34 16.00 16.71 20.19
CA GLU A 34 15.12 17.88 20.38
C GLU A 34 15.06 18.76 19.13
N LYS A 35 16.19 19.05 18.53
CA LYS A 35 16.31 20.08 17.51
C LYS A 35 16.26 19.54 16.08
N PHE A 36 15.53 20.25 15.24
CA PHE A 36 15.54 20.13 13.79
C PHE A 36 15.72 21.52 13.17
N GLY A 37 16.95 21.94 12.93
CA GLY A 37 17.22 23.33 12.55
C GLY A 37 16.69 24.31 13.61
N SER A 38 15.84 25.25 13.18
CA SER A 38 15.18 26.22 14.06
C SER A 38 13.94 25.66 14.80
N LYS A 39 13.49 24.45 14.44
CA LYS A 39 12.28 23.82 14.99
C LYS A 39 12.61 22.86 16.12
N THR A 40 11.69 22.72 17.07
CA THR A 40 11.72 21.67 18.10
C THR A 40 10.81 20.53 17.66
N LEU A 41 11.31 19.29 17.76
CA LEU A 41 10.49 18.12 17.43
C LEU A 41 9.44 17.87 18.51
N GLU A 42 8.25 17.49 18.04
CA GLU A 42 7.14 17.10 18.91
C GLU A 42 7.42 15.79 19.66
N LYS A 43 6.80 15.60 20.82
CA LYS A 43 7.01 14.42 21.65
C LYS A 43 6.84 13.11 20.86
N TYR A 44 5.79 13.00 20.03
CA TYR A 44 5.54 11.80 19.24
C TYR A 44 6.58 11.58 18.13
N GLN A 45 7.15 12.65 17.57
CA GLN A 45 8.23 12.57 16.58
C GLN A 45 9.54 12.04 17.22
N LYS A 46 9.87 12.51 18.40
CA LYS A 46 11.02 11.99 19.18
C LYS A 46 10.85 10.51 19.52
N ILE A 47 9.65 10.10 19.92
CA ILE A 47 9.35 8.69 20.21
C ILE A 47 9.47 7.85 18.93
N ALA A 48 9.01 8.35 17.77
CA ALA A 48 9.15 7.66 16.50
C ALA A 48 10.62 7.39 16.15
N ILE A 49 11.48 8.41 16.29
CA ILE A 49 12.93 8.29 16.06
C ILE A 49 13.56 7.29 17.03
N LYS A 50 13.28 7.41 18.33
CA LYS A 50 13.79 6.47 19.33
C LYS A 50 13.34 5.03 19.04
N SER A 51 12.09 4.81 18.68
CA SER A 51 11.57 3.47 18.32
C SER A 51 12.24 2.88 17.10
N ALA A 52 12.51 3.71 16.07
CA ALA A 52 13.24 3.27 14.88
C ALA A 52 14.71 2.88 15.23
N LEU A 53 15.38 3.65 16.09
CA LEU A 53 16.73 3.32 16.56
C LEU A 53 16.74 2.07 17.46
N LYS A 54 15.72 1.87 18.31
CA LYS A 54 15.56 0.63 19.08
C LYS A 54 15.44 -0.59 18.16
N ALA A 55 14.61 -0.50 17.11
CA ALA A 55 14.45 -1.57 16.13
C ALA A 55 15.77 -1.89 15.40
N LEU A 56 16.52 -0.85 15.01
CA LEU A 56 17.84 -0.99 14.42
C LEU A 56 18.82 -1.67 15.38
N SER A 57 18.79 -1.28 16.66
CA SER A 57 19.65 -1.85 17.71
C SER A 57 19.38 -3.34 17.93
N VAL A 58 18.12 -3.73 17.96
CA VAL A 58 17.71 -5.14 18.07
C VAL A 58 18.24 -5.97 16.91
N TYR A 59 18.28 -5.42 15.71
CA TYR A 59 18.83 -6.12 14.54
C TYR A 59 20.34 -6.33 14.61
N TYR A 60 21.11 -5.28 14.94
CA TYR A 60 22.59 -5.35 14.88
C TYR A 60 23.24 -5.88 16.17
N LYS A 61 22.59 -5.79 17.33
CA LYS A 61 23.19 -6.23 18.61
C LYS A 61 22.73 -7.64 18.96
N LYS A 62 23.61 -8.61 18.78
CA LYS A 62 23.35 -10.04 19.04
C LYS A 62 22.89 -10.37 20.48
N SER A 63 23.16 -9.48 21.44
CA SER A 63 22.74 -9.62 22.83
C SER A 63 21.25 -9.38 23.06
N LEU A 64 20.59 -8.69 22.12
CA LEU A 64 19.17 -8.39 22.14
C LEU A 64 18.43 -9.34 21.19
N LYS A 65 18.62 -10.67 21.36
CA LYS A 65 17.96 -11.67 20.50
C LYS A 65 16.46 -11.45 20.50
N TYR A 66 15.96 -11.06 19.36
CA TYR A 66 14.56 -10.97 19.05
C TYR A 66 14.16 -12.23 18.28
N ASP A 67 13.63 -13.20 19.00
CA ASP A 67 12.91 -14.30 18.38
C ASP A 67 11.51 -13.78 18.05
N PHE A 68 11.29 -13.47 16.78
CA PHE A 68 9.97 -13.14 16.25
C PHE A 68 9.07 -14.37 16.36
N ASN A 69 8.63 -14.65 17.56
CA ASN A 69 7.49 -15.51 17.76
C ASN A 69 6.25 -14.62 17.71
N ASP A 70 5.27 -15.01 16.92
CA ASP A 70 3.96 -14.41 17.02
C ASP A 70 3.38 -14.72 18.41
N ILE A 71 2.28 -14.04 18.75
CA ILE A 71 1.55 -14.28 20.01
C ILE A 71 1.09 -15.74 20.22
N TYR A 72 1.30 -16.62 19.25
CA TYR A 72 0.99 -18.05 19.29
C TYR A 72 2.25 -18.93 19.40
N GLY A 73 3.45 -18.31 19.53
CA GLY A 73 4.72 -19.01 19.58
C GLY A 73 5.25 -19.52 18.24
N ASN A 74 4.63 -19.11 17.12
CA ASN A 74 5.15 -19.44 15.79
C ASN A 74 6.27 -18.49 15.42
N LYS A 75 7.40 -19.03 14.93
CA LYS A 75 8.48 -18.18 14.41
C LYS A 75 7.99 -17.38 13.21
N VAL A 76 7.99 -16.06 13.33
CA VAL A 76 7.82 -15.18 12.17
C VAL A 76 9.07 -15.28 11.32
N ASN A 77 8.89 -15.37 10.02
CA ASN A 77 9.96 -15.63 9.05
C ASN A 77 11.10 -14.61 9.23
N ASN A 78 12.34 -15.10 9.42
CA ASN A 78 13.55 -14.28 9.64
C ASN A 78 13.83 -13.23 8.54
N GLU A 79 13.13 -13.27 7.41
CA GLU A 79 13.23 -12.30 6.34
C GLU A 79 12.80 -10.87 6.72
N TYR A 80 12.11 -10.69 7.85
CA TYR A 80 11.57 -9.40 8.27
C TYR A 80 12.40 -8.67 9.32
N ILE A 81 13.48 -9.26 9.81
CA ILE A 81 14.24 -8.71 10.93
C ILE A 81 14.99 -7.43 10.59
N ASN A 82 15.49 -7.26 9.35
CA ASN A 82 16.21 -6.06 8.91
C ASN A 82 15.28 -4.94 8.43
N ARG A 83 14.14 -4.77 9.10
CA ARG A 83 13.12 -3.82 8.71
C ARG A 83 12.39 -3.25 9.92
N ALA A 84 12.09 -1.97 9.87
CA ALA A 84 11.17 -1.30 10.78
C ALA A 84 10.19 -0.41 10.01
N SER A 85 8.91 -0.49 10.34
CA SER A 85 7.87 0.37 9.80
C SER A 85 7.46 1.39 10.85
N VAL A 86 7.29 2.65 10.43
CA VAL A 86 6.88 3.76 11.28
C VAL A 86 5.55 4.29 10.77
N TRP A 87 4.49 4.04 11.51
CA TRP A 87 3.15 4.46 11.13
C TRP A 87 2.85 5.85 11.70
N MET A 88 2.82 6.84 10.85
CA MET A 88 2.55 8.21 11.24
C MET A 88 1.50 8.86 10.32
N ALA A 89 0.52 9.53 10.92
CA ALA A 89 -0.54 10.21 10.18
C ALA A 89 0.00 11.20 9.15
N THR A 90 -0.77 11.46 8.09
CA THR A 90 -0.48 12.56 7.17
C THR A 90 -0.47 13.89 7.93
N GLY A 91 0.51 14.75 7.65
CA GLY A 91 0.64 16.04 8.37
C GLY A 91 1.34 15.95 9.73
N SER A 92 1.73 14.77 10.21
CA SER A 92 2.47 14.59 11.46
C SER A 92 3.97 14.91 11.37
N GLY A 93 4.46 15.33 10.20
CA GLY A 93 5.87 15.68 10.01
C GLY A 93 6.78 14.47 9.79
N LYS A 94 6.31 13.43 9.09
CA LYS A 94 7.13 12.26 8.70
C LYS A 94 8.47 12.65 8.08
N THR A 95 8.48 13.61 7.17
CA THR A 95 9.69 14.11 6.50
C THR A 95 10.75 14.61 7.50
N LEU A 96 10.33 15.34 8.54
CA LEU A 96 11.24 15.82 9.60
C LEU A 96 11.84 14.63 10.37
N VAL A 97 11.01 13.64 10.70
CA VAL A 97 11.44 12.41 11.38
C VAL A 97 12.46 11.64 10.56
N ILE A 98 12.21 11.48 9.25
CA ILE A 98 13.12 10.78 8.32
C ILE A 98 14.48 11.49 8.25
N ILE A 99 14.48 12.80 8.00
CA ILE A 99 15.71 13.60 7.87
C ILE A 99 16.50 13.56 9.19
N LYS A 100 15.83 13.74 10.33
CA LYS A 100 16.51 13.69 11.64
C LYS A 100 17.07 12.29 11.91
N LEU A 101 16.34 11.23 11.60
CA LEU A 101 16.79 9.85 11.78
C LEU A 101 18.02 9.55 10.89
N ILE A 102 18.05 10.05 9.65
CA ILE A 102 19.22 9.94 8.75
C ILE A 102 20.44 10.61 9.36
N SER A 103 20.30 11.84 9.87
CA SER A 103 21.38 12.56 10.52
C SER A 103 21.93 11.83 11.75
N LEU A 104 21.03 11.32 12.62
CA LEU A 104 21.42 10.57 13.81
C LEU A 104 22.06 9.22 13.46
N LEU A 105 21.55 8.55 12.41
CA LEU A 105 22.17 7.30 11.92
C LEU A 105 23.59 7.54 11.41
N HIS A 106 23.82 8.65 10.68
CA HIS A 106 25.16 9.03 10.25
C HIS A 106 26.10 9.26 11.44
N GLU A 107 25.65 9.96 12.48
CA GLU A 107 26.40 10.16 13.72
C GLU A 107 26.75 8.84 14.41
N LEU A 108 25.80 7.92 14.48
CA LEU A 108 26.01 6.58 15.07
C LEU A 108 26.97 5.72 14.24
N MET A 109 26.94 5.82 12.91
CA MET A 109 27.93 5.18 12.04
C MET A 109 29.32 5.77 12.24
N LYS A 110 29.44 7.10 12.41
CA LYS A 110 30.71 7.78 12.74
C LYS A 110 31.27 7.28 14.06
N ASN A 111 30.43 7.11 15.07
CA ASN A 111 30.81 6.63 16.40
C ASN A 111 31.02 5.10 16.45
N LYS A 112 30.89 4.39 15.31
CA LYS A 112 31.04 2.93 15.18
C LYS A 112 30.01 2.14 15.99
N GLU A 113 28.86 2.75 16.33
CA GLU A 113 27.77 2.06 17.01
C GLU A 113 26.99 1.15 16.05
N PHE A 114 26.90 1.55 14.79
CA PHE A 114 26.32 0.75 13.71
C PHE A 114 27.27 0.59 12.53
N PRO A 115 27.12 -0.45 11.71
CA PRO A 115 27.96 -0.66 10.53
C PRO A 115 27.84 0.52 9.55
N LYS A 116 28.99 0.94 8.98
CA LYS A 116 29.00 1.95 7.92
C LYS A 116 28.41 1.38 6.64
N LYS A 117 27.36 2.01 6.13
CA LYS A 117 26.64 1.62 4.90
C LYS A 117 26.15 2.86 4.18
N PRO A 118 26.01 2.82 2.85
CA PRO A 118 25.39 3.92 2.12
C PRO A 118 23.91 4.07 2.49
N ILE A 119 23.40 5.31 2.44
CA ILE A 119 22.03 5.64 2.80
C ILE A 119 21.25 5.98 1.52
N LEU A 120 20.09 5.38 1.32
CA LEU A 120 19.21 5.57 0.17
C LEU A 120 17.82 6.03 0.63
N LEU A 121 17.38 7.17 0.11
CA LEU A 121 16.01 7.66 0.25
C LEU A 121 15.21 7.37 -1.02
N LEU A 122 14.11 6.64 -0.89
CA LEU A 122 13.18 6.35 -1.97
C LEU A 122 11.84 7.03 -1.72
N VAL A 123 11.41 7.84 -2.68
CA VAL A 123 10.15 8.59 -2.64
C VAL A 123 9.27 8.20 -3.83
N PRO A 124 7.93 8.34 -3.74
CA PRO A 124 7.03 7.86 -4.80
C PRO A 124 6.96 8.78 -6.02
N ASN A 125 7.28 10.08 -5.89
CA ASN A 125 7.16 11.04 -6.98
C ASN A 125 8.07 12.28 -6.79
N GLU A 126 8.16 13.11 -7.83
CA GLU A 126 9.01 14.31 -7.86
C GLU A 126 8.59 15.38 -6.84
N GLN A 127 7.29 15.57 -6.63
CA GLN A 127 6.79 16.61 -5.73
C GLN A 127 7.22 16.34 -4.27
N ILE A 128 7.17 15.09 -3.83
CA ILE A 128 7.65 14.70 -2.50
C ILE A 128 9.17 14.86 -2.43
N LEU A 129 9.89 14.56 -3.51
CA LEU A 129 11.33 14.77 -3.57
C LEU A 129 11.69 16.26 -3.37
N GLU A 130 11.00 17.16 -4.04
CA GLU A 130 11.21 18.62 -3.88
C GLU A 130 10.90 19.08 -2.44
N GLN A 131 9.89 18.51 -1.79
CA GLN A 131 9.63 18.77 -0.38
C GLN A 131 10.80 18.31 0.52
N PHE A 132 11.39 17.14 0.24
CA PHE A 132 12.58 16.68 0.96
C PHE A 132 13.77 17.60 0.75
N LYS A 133 14.03 18.03 -0.49
CA LYS A 133 15.12 18.98 -0.81
C LYS A 133 15.00 20.28 0.00
N ALA A 134 13.79 20.86 0.02
CA ALA A 134 13.52 22.09 0.76
C ALA A 134 13.73 21.91 2.29
N GLN A 135 13.26 20.79 2.86
CA GLN A 135 13.41 20.50 4.29
C GLN A 135 14.85 20.18 4.67
N ILE A 136 15.62 19.52 3.80
CA ILE A 136 17.06 19.27 4.02
C ILE A 136 17.86 20.57 3.96
N ALA A 137 17.54 21.47 3.01
CA ALA A 137 18.17 22.78 2.95
C ALA A 137 17.93 23.59 4.25
N GLU A 138 16.69 23.55 4.79
CA GLU A 138 16.39 24.17 6.09
C GLU A 138 17.15 23.50 7.24
N PHE A 139 17.20 22.16 7.27
CA PHE A 139 17.94 21.40 8.28
C PHE A 139 19.44 21.76 8.29
N ASN A 140 20.07 21.82 7.12
CA ASN A 140 21.50 22.09 6.95
C ASN A 140 21.92 23.48 7.45
N GLN A 141 21.01 24.47 7.46
CA GLN A 141 21.32 25.83 7.90
C GLN A 141 21.78 25.91 9.36
N GLN A 142 21.35 24.98 10.20
CA GLN A 142 21.63 25.01 11.64
C GLN A 142 22.09 23.65 12.21
N SER A 143 22.46 22.70 11.34
CA SER A 143 22.92 21.38 11.75
C SER A 143 24.44 21.30 11.73
N ASN A 144 25.04 20.57 12.68
CA ASN A 144 26.47 20.24 12.67
C ASN A 144 26.84 19.16 11.64
N ILE A 145 25.84 18.48 11.07
CA ILE A 145 25.98 17.46 10.02
C ILE A 145 25.25 17.98 8.79
N GLU A 146 26.00 18.20 7.71
CA GLU A 146 25.43 18.56 6.43
C GLU A 146 24.94 17.31 5.68
N ILE A 147 23.69 17.28 5.27
CA ILE A 147 23.15 16.22 4.41
C ILE A 147 23.31 16.65 2.96
N LEU A 148 24.22 15.98 2.24
CA LEU A 148 24.47 16.19 0.82
C LEU A 148 23.63 15.20 -0.01
N LEU A 149 22.67 15.73 -0.77
CA LEU A 149 21.82 14.95 -1.66
C LEU A 149 22.56 14.59 -2.96
N LYS A 150 22.56 13.30 -3.31
CA LYS A 150 23.11 12.76 -4.55
C LYS A 150 22.10 11.88 -5.27
N ASP A 151 21.99 11.98 -6.58
CA ASP A 151 21.20 11.00 -7.36
C ASP A 151 21.83 9.61 -7.17
N ILE A 152 21.01 8.55 -7.05
CA ILE A 152 21.51 7.18 -6.94
C ILE A 152 22.43 6.81 -8.11
N LYS A 153 22.26 7.45 -9.27
CA LYS A 153 23.10 7.25 -10.46
C LYS A 153 24.55 7.68 -10.22
N GLU A 154 24.80 8.58 -9.27
CA GLU A 154 26.14 9.03 -8.85
C GLU A 154 26.78 8.06 -7.85
N TYR A 155 26.07 6.99 -7.46
CA TYR A 155 26.61 6.00 -6.53
C TYR A 155 27.76 5.22 -7.15
N GLU A 156 28.94 5.43 -6.63
CA GLU A 156 30.12 4.64 -6.92
C GLU A 156 30.38 3.70 -5.73
N SER A 157 30.63 2.42 -6.02
CA SER A 157 30.86 1.40 -4.98
C SER A 157 32.20 1.55 -4.23
N SER A 158 32.95 2.60 -4.51
CA SER A 158 34.18 2.94 -3.79
C SER A 158 33.83 3.92 -2.66
N TYR A 159 33.97 3.48 -1.44
CA TYR A 159 33.94 4.38 -0.29
C TYR A 159 35.11 5.38 -0.42
N GLY A 160 34.78 6.64 -0.76
CA GLY A 160 35.67 7.76 -0.52
C GLY A 160 35.93 7.91 0.98
N LEU A 161 36.90 8.76 1.33
CA LEU A 161 37.16 9.16 2.73
C LEU A 161 35.82 9.62 3.33
N PHE A 162 35.34 8.91 4.37
CA PHE A 162 34.11 9.23 5.07
C PHE A 162 34.34 10.58 5.77
N ASP A 163 33.80 11.66 5.21
CA ASP A 163 33.82 12.96 5.86
C ASP A 163 32.87 12.90 7.07
N ASN A 164 33.45 13.21 8.23
CA ASN A 164 32.71 13.12 9.48
C ASN A 164 31.62 14.20 9.65
N SER A 165 31.62 15.22 8.82
CA SER A 165 30.68 16.36 8.82
C SER A 165 29.62 16.27 7.72
N ILE A 166 29.84 15.45 6.70
CA ILE A 166 28.96 15.33 5.52
C ILE A 166 28.31 13.95 5.50
N CYS A 167 26.98 13.96 5.51
CA CYS A 167 26.16 12.78 5.31
C CYS A 167 25.73 12.68 3.84
N GLU A 168 26.35 11.81 3.06
CA GLU A 168 25.90 11.54 1.69
C GLU A 168 24.59 10.76 1.72
N LEU A 169 23.54 11.37 1.20
CA LEU A 169 22.21 10.78 1.05
C LEU A 169 21.88 10.59 -0.42
N TYR A 170 21.91 9.35 -0.86
CA TYR A 170 21.46 9.01 -2.21
C TYR A 170 19.93 8.99 -2.27
N PHE A 171 19.36 9.51 -3.34
CA PHE A 171 17.91 9.53 -3.51
C PHE A 171 17.48 9.04 -4.88
N TYR A 172 16.28 8.50 -4.95
CA TYR A 172 15.59 8.22 -6.21
C TYR A 172 14.09 8.06 -6.02
N ARG A 173 13.37 7.96 -7.16
CA ARG A 173 11.95 7.67 -7.17
C ARG A 173 11.73 6.16 -7.19
N SER A 174 10.96 5.65 -6.23
CA SER A 174 10.68 4.22 -6.10
C SER A 174 9.88 3.63 -7.26
N ASP A 175 9.02 4.45 -7.91
CA ASP A 175 8.22 4.06 -9.08
C ASP A 175 9.04 3.87 -10.36
N LEU A 176 10.28 4.35 -10.38
CA LEU A 176 11.21 4.25 -11.49
C LEU A 176 12.26 3.14 -11.33
N LEU A 177 12.27 2.44 -10.20
CA LEU A 177 13.06 1.22 -10.01
C LEU A 177 12.42 0.08 -10.80
N ASP A 178 13.17 -0.58 -11.67
CA ASP A 178 12.63 -1.63 -12.52
C ASP A 178 13.71 -2.64 -12.94
N THR A 179 13.35 -3.56 -13.81
CA THR A 179 14.24 -4.52 -14.47
C THR A 179 14.51 -4.10 -15.91
N GLY A 180 15.58 -4.65 -16.52
CA GLY A 180 16.13 -4.26 -17.81
C GLY A 180 15.12 -3.99 -18.93
N ASP A 181 14.11 -4.86 -19.10
CA ASP A 181 13.14 -4.71 -20.20
C ASP A 181 12.22 -3.50 -20.06
N ASN A 182 11.84 -3.15 -18.84
CA ASN A 182 11.00 -1.97 -18.58
C ASN A 182 11.82 -0.69 -18.61
N VAL A 183 13.08 -0.75 -18.20
CA VAL A 183 14.06 0.33 -18.40
C VAL A 183 14.23 0.63 -19.88
N ALA A 184 14.31 -0.42 -20.68
CA ALA A 184 14.43 -0.35 -22.13
C ALA A 184 13.25 0.31 -22.84
N LYS A 185 12.05 0.15 -22.30
CA LYS A 185 10.81 0.74 -22.85
C LYS A 185 10.60 2.21 -22.46
N ASP A 186 11.36 2.72 -21.52
CA ASP A 186 11.24 4.10 -21.08
C ASP A 186 11.87 5.06 -22.08
N LYS A 187 11.03 5.65 -22.96
CA LYS A 187 11.44 6.65 -23.96
C LYS A 187 12.14 7.89 -23.34
N ASN A 188 11.88 8.19 -22.06
CA ASN A 188 12.40 9.35 -21.35
C ASN A 188 13.64 9.03 -20.49
N ALA A 189 14.11 7.79 -20.49
CA ALA A 189 15.27 7.31 -19.72
C ALA A 189 15.23 7.59 -18.20
N LYS A 190 14.04 7.64 -17.64
CA LYS A 190 13.86 7.88 -16.19
C LYS A 190 13.93 6.60 -15.37
N ARG A 191 13.56 5.44 -15.94
CA ARG A 191 13.63 4.14 -15.26
C ARG A 191 15.06 3.67 -15.16
N ILE A 192 15.42 3.08 -14.03
CA ILE A 192 16.75 2.53 -13.78
C ILE A 192 16.67 1.06 -13.39
N GLU A 193 17.67 0.29 -13.83
CA GLU A 193 17.86 -1.10 -13.41
C GLU A 193 18.39 -1.14 -11.98
N TYR A 194 17.58 -1.58 -11.03
CA TYR A 194 17.92 -1.58 -9.60
C TYR A 194 19.17 -2.43 -9.28
N LYS A 195 19.46 -3.47 -10.07
CA LYS A 195 20.60 -4.37 -9.86
C LYS A 195 21.96 -3.67 -10.03
N ASN A 196 21.97 -2.53 -10.74
CA ASN A 196 23.19 -1.75 -10.95
C ASN A 196 23.67 -1.04 -9.67
N PHE A 197 22.80 -0.94 -8.66
CA PHE A 197 23.05 -0.20 -7.44
C PHE A 197 23.24 -1.10 -6.21
N PHE A 198 23.59 -2.35 -6.41
CA PHE A 198 23.94 -3.23 -5.32
C PHE A 198 25.22 -2.78 -4.59
N SER A 199 25.14 -2.68 -3.27
CA SER A 199 26.29 -2.42 -2.39
C SER A 199 26.86 -3.73 -1.83
N ASN A 200 28.18 -3.79 -1.60
CA ASN A 200 28.80 -4.93 -0.91
C ASN A 200 28.31 -5.06 0.54
N GLU A 201 28.04 -3.93 1.20
CA GLU A 201 27.59 -3.84 2.58
C GLU A 201 26.07 -3.87 2.74
N GLY A 202 25.30 -3.73 1.64
CA GLY A 202 23.88 -3.44 1.65
C GLY A 202 23.58 -1.97 1.98
N TRP A 203 22.34 -1.55 1.81
CA TRP A 203 21.93 -0.16 2.01
C TRP A 203 21.12 0.02 3.29
N TYR A 204 21.25 1.18 3.93
CA TYR A 204 20.21 1.73 4.78
C TYR A 204 19.19 2.41 3.89
N ILE A 205 17.98 1.87 3.83
CA ILE A 205 16.95 2.34 2.91
C ILE A 205 15.82 3.02 3.68
N PHE A 206 15.54 4.26 3.33
CA PHE A 206 14.41 5.03 3.85
C PHE A 206 13.34 5.11 2.77
N LEU A 207 12.13 4.66 3.10
CA LEU A 207 10.98 4.68 2.22
C LEU A 207 9.95 5.66 2.77
N ASP A 208 9.56 6.65 1.98
CA ASP A 208 8.41 7.50 2.30
C ASP A 208 7.23 7.12 1.40
N GLU A 209 6.09 6.81 2.03
CA GLU A 209 4.85 6.42 1.34
C GLU A 209 5.04 5.23 0.37
N ALA A 210 5.77 4.20 0.79
CA ALA A 210 6.16 3.06 -0.04
C ALA A 210 5.01 2.12 -0.44
N HIS A 211 3.80 2.34 0.05
CA HIS A 211 2.63 1.48 -0.16
C HIS A 211 1.89 1.72 -1.49
N LYS A 212 2.43 2.55 -2.39
CA LYS A 212 1.74 2.96 -3.62
C LYS A 212 1.85 1.93 -4.75
N GLY A 213 0.75 1.25 -5.09
CA GLY A 213 0.53 0.40 -6.26
C GLY A 213 0.14 -1.05 -5.94
N GLU A 214 -1.01 -1.55 -6.41
CA GLU A 214 -1.54 -2.86 -5.99
C GLU A 214 -0.92 -4.08 -6.70
N THR A 215 -0.41 -3.95 -7.91
CA THR A 215 0.14 -5.09 -8.67
C THR A 215 1.62 -4.98 -9.02
N GLY A 216 2.18 -3.76 -9.10
CA GLY A 216 3.60 -3.51 -9.29
C GLY A 216 4.41 -3.48 -8.00
N ASP A 217 3.74 -3.38 -6.84
CA ASP A 217 4.39 -3.17 -5.55
C ASP A 217 5.07 -4.40 -4.98
N SER A 218 4.59 -5.60 -5.27
CA SER A 218 5.25 -6.83 -4.84
C SER A 218 6.66 -6.94 -5.44
N LEU A 219 6.81 -6.58 -6.71
CA LEU A 219 8.11 -6.57 -7.39
C LEU A 219 9.04 -5.48 -6.86
N ARG A 220 8.52 -4.27 -6.64
CA ARG A 220 9.31 -3.17 -6.06
C ARG A 220 9.75 -3.46 -4.64
N LYS A 221 8.89 -4.05 -3.82
CA LYS A 221 9.24 -4.53 -2.48
C LYS A 221 10.38 -5.55 -2.54
N GLU A 222 10.36 -6.45 -3.52
CA GLU A 222 11.45 -7.39 -3.77
C GLU A 222 12.74 -6.67 -4.17
N TYR A 223 12.69 -5.69 -5.08
CA TYR A 223 13.87 -4.91 -5.48
C TYR A 223 14.49 -4.15 -4.31
N ILE A 224 13.67 -3.51 -3.49
CA ILE A 224 14.10 -2.81 -2.28
C ILE A 224 14.73 -3.78 -1.27
N LYS A 225 14.12 -4.94 -1.08
CA LYS A 225 14.67 -6.01 -0.24
C LYS A 225 16.03 -6.49 -0.75
N GLU A 226 16.17 -6.69 -2.05
CA GLU A 226 17.44 -7.10 -2.66
C GLU A 226 18.52 -6.02 -2.51
N LEU A 227 18.17 -4.72 -2.64
CA LEU A 227 19.11 -3.61 -2.38
C LEU A 227 19.60 -3.58 -0.93
N SER A 228 18.75 -3.97 0.03
CA SER A 228 19.16 -4.01 1.45
C SER A 228 20.11 -5.15 1.75
N LYS A 229 20.22 -6.18 0.92
CA LYS A 229 21.12 -7.32 1.16
C LYS A 229 22.58 -6.94 0.94
N ALA A 230 23.44 -7.39 1.83
CA ALA A 230 24.88 -7.35 1.61
C ALA A 230 25.27 -8.39 0.55
N LYS A 231 26.07 -7.98 -0.44
CA LYS A 231 26.57 -8.90 -1.47
C LYS A 231 27.74 -9.75 -0.97
N ASN A 232 28.48 -9.23 -0.03
CA ASN A 232 29.58 -9.95 0.60
C ASN A 232 29.08 -10.52 1.93
N THR A 233 29.20 -11.83 2.13
CA THR A 233 28.80 -12.54 3.36
C THR A 233 29.55 -12.11 4.62
N LYS A 234 30.64 -11.36 4.48
CA LYS A 234 31.38 -10.74 5.58
C LYS A 234 30.58 -9.65 6.29
N TYR A 235 29.61 -9.04 5.58
CA TYR A 235 28.82 -7.94 6.11
C TYR A 235 27.40 -8.41 6.44
N GLU A 236 26.85 -7.88 7.52
CA GLU A 236 25.43 -8.00 7.81
C GLU A 236 24.63 -7.21 6.76
N ASN A 237 23.39 -7.62 6.50
CA ASN A 237 22.52 -6.88 5.59
C ASN A 237 22.32 -5.43 6.04
N GLY A 238 21.91 -4.56 5.12
CA GLY A 238 21.41 -3.24 5.46
C GLY A 238 20.08 -3.29 6.19
N PHE A 239 19.45 -2.14 6.36
CA PHE A 239 18.20 -2.03 7.10
C PHE A 239 17.18 -1.15 6.36
N ILE A 240 15.89 -1.53 6.40
CA ILE A 240 14.82 -0.82 5.72
C ILE A 240 13.97 -0.09 6.75
N PHE A 241 13.89 1.23 6.66
CA PHE A 241 12.95 2.07 7.39
C PHE A 241 11.79 2.43 6.47
N ASN A 242 10.58 1.99 6.78
CA ASN A 242 9.38 2.21 5.97
C ASN A 242 8.42 3.17 6.69
N PHE A 243 8.18 4.34 6.11
CA PHE A 243 7.30 5.37 6.67
C PHE A 243 6.01 5.46 5.85
N SER A 244 4.87 5.41 6.52
CA SER A 244 3.58 5.60 5.86
C SER A 244 2.52 6.14 6.81
N ALA A 245 1.51 6.79 6.22
CA ALA A 245 0.28 7.15 6.92
C ALA A 245 -0.72 5.99 6.98
N THR A 246 -0.55 4.98 6.11
CA THR A 246 -1.48 3.87 5.96
C THR A 246 -0.72 2.57 5.72
N PHE A 247 -0.79 1.64 6.65
CA PHE A 247 -0.29 0.29 6.48
C PHE A 247 -1.43 -0.71 6.42
N SER A 248 -1.45 -1.55 5.42
CA SER A 248 -2.41 -2.64 5.26
C SER A 248 -1.73 -4.01 5.13
N ASP A 249 -0.44 -4.03 4.85
CA ASP A 249 0.36 -5.23 4.67
C ASP A 249 0.79 -5.83 6.01
N ASN A 250 0.70 -7.16 6.14
CA ASN A 250 1.11 -7.86 7.37
C ASN A 250 2.58 -7.65 7.71
N ILE A 251 3.45 -7.55 6.71
CA ILE A 251 4.88 -7.32 6.91
C ILE A 251 5.07 -5.96 7.57
N ASP A 252 4.44 -4.93 7.01
CA ASP A 252 4.56 -3.57 7.49
C ASP A 252 3.95 -3.42 8.90
N LEU A 253 2.82 -4.11 9.15
CA LEU A 253 2.18 -4.13 10.46
C LEU A 253 3.01 -4.90 11.51
N SER A 254 3.50 -6.10 11.18
CA SER A 254 4.29 -6.92 12.11
C SER A 254 5.65 -6.28 12.44
N THR A 255 6.24 -5.56 11.50
CA THR A 255 7.50 -4.82 11.69
C THR A 255 7.29 -3.35 12.09
N CYS A 256 6.05 -2.94 12.40
CA CYS A 256 5.78 -1.60 12.89
C CYS A 256 6.40 -1.42 14.28
N CYS A 257 7.36 -0.51 14.38
CA CYS A 257 8.05 -0.17 15.63
C CYS A 257 7.40 0.99 16.37
N TYR A 258 6.57 1.77 15.67
CA TYR A 258 5.84 2.90 16.24
C TYR A 258 4.55 3.17 15.47
N ASN A 259 3.42 3.16 16.17
CA ASN A 259 2.12 3.46 15.60
C ASN A 259 1.57 4.78 16.15
N TYR A 260 1.55 5.79 15.29
CA TYR A 260 0.91 7.08 15.53
C TYR A 260 -0.01 7.43 14.34
N ASN A 261 -1.02 6.58 14.15
CA ASN A 261 -1.98 6.68 13.06
C ASN A 261 -2.90 7.92 13.20
N LEU A 262 -3.81 8.10 12.26
CA LEU A 262 -4.71 9.26 12.21
C LEU A 262 -5.60 9.35 13.46
N GLU A 263 -6.02 8.23 14.04
CA GLU A 263 -6.81 8.20 15.26
C GLU A 263 -6.02 8.77 16.44
N LYS A 264 -4.82 8.23 16.74
CA LYS A 264 -3.97 8.73 17.85
C LYS A 264 -3.56 10.19 17.64
N PHE A 265 -3.26 10.58 16.39
CA PHE A 265 -2.96 11.96 16.04
C PHE A 265 -4.12 12.89 16.39
N ASN A 266 -5.34 12.52 15.99
CA ASN A 266 -6.53 13.31 16.23
C ASN A 266 -6.93 13.35 17.72
N GLN A 267 -6.87 12.20 18.42
CA GLN A 267 -7.17 12.11 19.87
C GLN A 267 -6.21 12.96 20.71
N ASN A 268 -4.97 13.12 20.30
CA ASN A 268 -3.97 13.98 20.94
C ASN A 268 -4.12 15.47 20.57
N GLY A 269 -5.23 15.84 19.93
CA GLY A 269 -5.58 17.21 19.59
C GLY A 269 -4.97 17.75 18.30
N TYR A 270 -4.16 16.97 17.59
CA TYR A 270 -3.55 17.40 16.34
C TYR A 270 -4.53 17.30 15.17
N GLY A 271 -4.47 18.32 14.32
CA GLY A 271 -5.32 18.42 13.15
C GLY A 271 -6.80 18.69 13.46
N LYS A 272 -7.60 18.87 12.42
CA LYS A 272 -9.05 19.10 12.51
C LYS A 272 -9.79 17.85 12.95
N ASN A 273 -10.92 18.01 13.64
CA ASN A 273 -11.91 16.97 13.80
C ASN A 273 -12.43 16.51 12.44
N ILE A 274 -12.96 15.30 12.35
CA ILE A 274 -13.54 14.78 11.11
C ILE A 274 -15.03 14.53 11.36
N PHE A 275 -15.88 15.22 10.61
CA PHE A 275 -17.33 15.04 10.63
C PHE A 275 -17.78 14.45 9.29
N VAL A 276 -18.38 13.26 9.30
CA VAL A 276 -18.84 12.57 8.10
C VAL A 276 -20.36 12.58 8.05
N PHE A 277 -20.92 13.09 6.95
CA PHE A 277 -22.36 13.07 6.73
C PHE A 277 -22.81 11.68 6.34
N ASN A 278 -23.25 10.90 7.33
CA ASN A 278 -23.79 9.56 7.16
C ASN A 278 -25.33 9.62 7.19
N GLU A 279 -25.96 9.73 6.04
CA GLU A 279 -27.42 9.60 5.96
C GLU A 279 -27.76 8.15 5.71
N ASN A 280 -28.57 7.53 6.60
CA ASN A 280 -29.36 6.37 6.27
C ASN A 280 -30.42 6.84 5.26
N ILE A 281 -30.07 6.76 3.97
CA ILE A 281 -30.98 7.14 2.88
C ILE A 281 -32.02 6.04 2.81
N ASN A 282 -33.26 6.34 3.19
CA ASN A 282 -34.43 5.60 2.73
C ASN A 282 -34.42 5.69 1.21
N LEU A 283 -34.17 4.56 0.55
CA LEU A 283 -34.04 4.39 -0.90
C LEU A 283 -35.27 4.82 -1.71
N GLU A 284 -36.33 5.30 -1.08
CA GLU A 284 -37.59 5.72 -1.68
C GLU A 284 -37.75 7.23 -1.95
N GLN A 285 -36.77 8.08 -1.49
CA GLN A 285 -36.76 9.50 -1.85
C GLN A 285 -35.77 9.74 -2.98
N GLU A 286 -36.22 10.46 -4.02
CA GLU A 286 -35.42 10.89 -5.16
C GLU A 286 -34.03 11.38 -4.72
N ARG A 287 -32.98 10.85 -5.36
CA ARG A 287 -31.58 11.26 -5.15
C ARG A 287 -31.47 12.77 -5.38
N ASP A 288 -31.36 13.53 -4.30
CA ASP A 288 -31.08 14.94 -4.39
C ASP A 288 -29.56 15.17 -4.34
N ASP A 289 -28.88 14.76 -5.42
CA ASP A 289 -27.43 14.91 -5.58
C ASP A 289 -26.99 16.39 -5.48
N LYS A 290 -27.86 17.33 -5.85
CA LYS A 290 -27.63 18.77 -5.70
C LYS A 290 -27.59 19.21 -4.24
N ARG A 291 -28.31 18.53 -3.35
CA ARG A 291 -28.45 18.93 -1.95
C ARG A 291 -27.10 18.87 -1.23
N ALA A 292 -26.31 17.80 -1.39
CA ALA A 292 -25.00 17.66 -0.74
C ALA A 292 -24.03 18.77 -1.20
N ILE A 293 -24.11 19.17 -2.49
CA ILE A 293 -23.30 20.27 -3.02
C ILE A 293 -23.74 21.61 -2.38
N LEU A 294 -25.03 21.87 -2.31
CA LEU A 294 -25.57 23.10 -1.68
C LEU A 294 -25.24 23.15 -0.18
N GLU A 295 -25.32 22.03 0.51
CA GLU A 295 -24.90 21.91 1.93
C GLU A 295 -23.40 22.23 2.09
N SER A 296 -22.54 21.82 1.15
CA SER A 296 -21.12 22.19 1.18
C SER A 296 -20.87 23.70 1.04
N PHE A 297 -21.70 24.40 0.24
CA PHE A 297 -21.62 25.84 0.08
C PHE A 297 -22.10 26.59 1.32
N ILE A 298 -23.18 26.12 1.96
CA ILE A 298 -23.66 26.68 3.21
C ILE A 298 -22.62 26.50 4.33
N LEU A 299 -22.01 25.30 4.43
CA LEU A 299 -20.92 25.05 5.38
C LEU A 299 -19.74 25.99 5.15
N PHE A 300 -19.32 26.19 3.88
CA PHE A 300 -18.21 27.11 3.59
C PHE A 300 -18.52 28.53 4.08
N TRP A 301 -19.72 29.03 3.78
CA TRP A 301 -20.16 30.34 4.25
C TRP A 301 -20.14 30.44 5.78
N ALA A 302 -20.68 29.46 6.48
CA ALA A 302 -20.72 29.41 7.94
C ALA A 302 -19.32 29.38 8.57
N ILE A 303 -18.41 28.53 8.00
CA ILE A 303 -17.02 28.44 8.45
C ILE A 303 -16.28 29.77 8.25
N LYS A 304 -16.48 30.42 7.11
CA LYS A 304 -15.86 31.71 6.82
C LYS A 304 -16.36 32.79 7.76
N SER A 305 -17.68 32.86 8.00
CA SER A 305 -18.29 33.81 8.93
C SER A 305 -17.79 33.59 10.37
N SER A 306 -17.78 32.33 10.81
CA SER A 306 -17.25 31.92 12.11
C SER A 306 -15.77 32.31 12.29
N LYS A 307 -14.93 32.06 11.24
CA LYS A 307 -13.52 32.44 11.24
C LYS A 307 -13.34 33.95 11.37
N ASP A 308 -14.08 34.74 10.59
CA ASP A 308 -13.95 36.18 10.59
C ASP A 308 -14.36 36.77 11.96
N GLU A 309 -15.37 36.20 12.60
CA GLU A 309 -15.79 36.57 13.96
C GLU A 309 -14.72 36.24 15.01
N LEU A 310 -14.09 35.05 14.90
CA LEU A 310 -13.01 34.64 15.79
C LEU A 310 -11.77 35.53 15.67
N ILE A 311 -11.35 35.89 14.47
CA ILE A 311 -10.17 36.76 14.26
C ILE A 311 -10.45 38.18 14.74
N ASN A 312 -11.66 38.69 14.53
CA ASN A 312 -12.06 40.00 15.08
C ASN A 312 -12.04 40.02 16.59
N ALA A 313 -12.36 38.91 17.26
CA ALA A 313 -12.30 38.75 18.69
C ALA A 313 -10.86 38.56 19.22
N LYS A 314 -9.97 37.95 18.44
CA LYS A 314 -8.56 37.72 18.78
C LYS A 314 -7.68 37.75 17.55
N GLU A 315 -6.99 38.87 17.34
CA GLU A 315 -6.10 39.14 16.19
C GLU A 315 -4.88 38.18 16.09
N GLU A 316 -4.50 37.56 17.21
CA GLU A 316 -3.36 36.63 17.26
C GLU A 316 -3.64 35.26 16.60
N LEU A 317 -4.92 34.94 16.30
CA LEU A 317 -5.29 33.69 15.65
C LEU A 317 -5.01 33.75 14.14
N LEU A 318 -4.31 32.72 13.66
CA LEU A 318 -3.84 32.63 12.27
C LEU A 318 -4.63 31.61 11.43
N TYR A 319 -5.91 31.40 11.72
CA TYR A 319 -6.73 30.50 10.90
C TYR A 319 -6.80 30.96 9.45
N HIS A 320 -6.48 30.02 8.55
CA HIS A 320 -6.55 30.27 7.12
C HIS A 320 -8.00 30.38 6.63
N ASN A 321 -8.20 31.06 5.49
CA ASN A 321 -9.50 31.06 4.82
C ASN A 321 -9.89 29.62 4.43
N PRO A 322 -11.16 29.22 4.63
CA PRO A 322 -11.61 27.87 4.29
C PRO A 322 -11.47 27.58 2.79
N LEU A 323 -11.45 26.30 2.44
CA LEU A 323 -11.40 25.80 1.08
C LEU A 323 -12.29 24.56 0.96
N ILE A 324 -13.11 24.51 -0.07
CA ILE A 324 -13.79 23.31 -0.52
C ILE A 324 -12.89 22.62 -1.54
N ILE A 325 -12.63 21.32 -1.32
CA ILE A 325 -12.04 20.47 -2.36
C ILE A 325 -13.11 19.48 -2.85
N ALA A 326 -13.34 19.49 -4.16
CA ALA A 326 -14.25 18.57 -4.83
C ALA A 326 -13.43 17.57 -5.66
N VAL A 327 -13.51 16.30 -5.27
CA VAL A 327 -12.70 15.20 -5.84
C VAL A 327 -13.56 14.36 -6.75
N SER A 328 -13.13 14.19 -8.01
CA SER A 328 -13.79 13.33 -8.99
C SER A 328 -12.81 12.30 -9.54
N ASP A 329 -13.27 11.06 -9.76
CA ASP A 329 -12.43 9.97 -10.30
C ASP A 329 -12.17 10.14 -11.81
N LYS A 330 -13.13 10.70 -12.55
CA LYS A 330 -13.11 10.85 -14.01
C LYS A 330 -13.42 12.28 -14.44
N VAL A 331 -12.40 13.04 -14.72
CA VAL A 331 -12.55 14.44 -15.15
C VAL A 331 -12.71 14.58 -16.68
N ASN A 332 -12.29 13.57 -17.45
CA ASN A 332 -12.27 13.59 -18.93
C ASN A 332 -13.48 12.92 -19.59
N THR A 333 -14.47 12.47 -18.84
CA THR A 333 -15.74 11.93 -19.38
C THR A 333 -16.86 12.91 -19.07
N GLU A 334 -18.02 12.77 -19.74
CA GLU A 334 -19.26 13.49 -19.36
C GLU A 334 -19.63 13.09 -17.91
N ASP A 335 -18.81 13.56 -16.96
CA ASP A 335 -19.02 13.25 -15.55
C ASP A 335 -20.20 14.05 -15.04
N ALA A 336 -21.29 13.33 -14.79
CA ALA A 336 -22.51 13.88 -14.21
C ALA A 336 -22.22 14.68 -12.92
N GLY A 337 -21.19 14.32 -12.14
CA GLY A 337 -20.83 15.00 -10.89
C GLY A 337 -20.31 16.41 -11.08
N ILE A 338 -19.38 16.61 -12.03
CA ILE A 338 -18.85 17.96 -12.32
C ILE A 338 -19.95 18.84 -12.94
N LYS A 339 -20.73 18.30 -13.86
CA LYS A 339 -21.86 19.02 -14.47
C LYS A 339 -22.84 19.48 -13.38
N LEU A 340 -23.23 18.59 -12.49
CA LEU A 340 -24.12 18.88 -11.37
C LEU A 340 -23.56 19.97 -10.45
N TYR A 341 -22.24 19.97 -10.23
CA TYR A 341 -21.56 20.98 -9.42
C TYR A 341 -21.67 22.40 -10.06
N PHE A 342 -21.43 22.49 -11.38
CA PHE A 342 -21.62 23.75 -12.12
C PHE A 342 -23.08 24.18 -12.20
N GLU A 343 -24.02 23.27 -12.34
CA GLU A 343 -25.46 23.56 -12.27
C GLU A 343 -25.82 24.18 -10.91
N CYS A 344 -25.35 23.64 -9.79
CA CYS A 344 -25.59 24.22 -8.47
C CYS A 344 -25.02 25.62 -8.33
N ILE A 345 -23.82 25.89 -8.89
CA ILE A 345 -23.24 27.25 -8.89
C ILE A 345 -24.12 28.21 -9.72
N ASN A 346 -24.51 27.80 -10.93
CA ASN A 346 -25.40 28.60 -11.77
C ASN A 346 -26.75 28.88 -11.10
N ASP A 347 -27.37 27.86 -10.47
CA ASP A 347 -28.64 28.02 -9.77
C ASP A 347 -28.55 29.04 -8.64
N ILE A 348 -27.42 29.12 -7.92
CA ILE A 348 -27.17 30.14 -6.91
C ILE A 348 -26.94 31.53 -7.55
N LEU A 349 -26.10 31.60 -8.60
CA LEU A 349 -25.76 32.87 -9.24
C LEU A 349 -26.95 33.50 -9.96
N GLU A 350 -27.80 32.69 -10.57
CA GLU A 350 -28.99 33.14 -11.29
C GLU A 350 -30.26 33.28 -10.42
N ASN A 351 -30.16 32.95 -9.11
CA ASN A 351 -31.24 32.98 -8.13
C ASN A 351 -32.40 31.98 -8.40
N ASN A 352 -32.02 30.79 -8.90
CA ASN A 352 -33.00 29.73 -9.24
C ASN A 352 -33.38 28.85 -8.04
N ILE A 353 -32.72 29.06 -6.87
CA ILE A 353 -33.00 28.30 -5.63
C ILE A 353 -33.93 29.11 -4.72
N SER A 354 -35.15 28.62 -4.58
CA SER A 354 -36.17 29.28 -3.75
C SER A 354 -36.05 28.98 -2.24
N ASN A 355 -35.28 27.95 -1.80
CA ASN A 355 -35.44 27.36 -0.46
C ASN A 355 -34.16 27.16 0.33
N ILE A 356 -33.17 28.07 0.17
CA ILE A 356 -31.85 27.95 0.85
C ILE A 356 -31.97 27.88 2.38
N SER A 357 -32.91 28.62 2.96
CA SER A 357 -33.16 28.60 4.40
C SER A 357 -33.68 27.26 4.92
N GLN A 358 -34.46 26.54 4.11
CA GLN A 358 -34.92 25.20 4.50
C GLN A 358 -33.79 24.17 4.39
N ILE A 359 -32.93 24.29 3.38
CA ILE A 359 -31.72 23.45 3.25
C ILE A 359 -30.81 23.69 4.46
N ALA A 360 -30.60 24.94 4.84
CA ALA A 360 -29.80 25.32 6.01
C ALA A 360 -30.35 24.75 7.34
N LYS A 361 -31.68 24.82 7.54
CA LYS A 361 -32.32 24.24 8.73
C LYS A 361 -32.16 22.71 8.78
N ASN A 362 -32.26 22.04 7.65
CA ASN A 362 -32.06 20.59 7.55
C ASN A 362 -30.59 20.22 7.81
N LEU A 363 -29.65 21.00 7.27
CA LEU A 363 -28.22 20.82 7.51
C LEU A 363 -27.90 21.03 9.01
N ALA A 364 -28.47 22.04 9.65
CA ALA A 364 -28.30 22.27 11.08
C ALA A 364 -28.74 21.08 11.92
N LYS A 365 -29.89 20.45 11.61
CA LYS A 365 -30.34 19.21 12.27
C LYS A 365 -29.37 18.04 12.07
N LYS A 366 -28.74 17.96 10.90
CA LYS A 366 -27.71 16.91 10.64
C LYS A 366 -26.47 17.15 11.50
N LEU A 367 -26.08 18.41 11.73
CA LEU A 367 -24.93 18.77 12.55
C LEU A 367 -25.16 18.51 14.05
N GLU A 368 -26.42 18.44 14.51
CA GLU A 368 -26.78 18.05 15.87
C GLU A 368 -26.54 16.54 16.13
N ASN A 369 -26.38 15.72 15.09
CA ASN A 369 -26.08 14.29 15.22
C ASN A 369 -24.61 14.07 15.56
N LYS A 370 -24.33 13.00 16.35
CA LYS A 370 -22.96 12.61 16.75
C LYS A 370 -22.24 11.84 15.63
N ASN A 371 -21.86 12.53 14.57
CA ASN A 371 -21.17 11.96 13.41
C ASN A 371 -19.65 12.31 13.35
N THR A 372 -19.10 12.76 14.50
CA THR A 372 -17.67 13.06 14.60
C THR A 372 -16.88 11.78 14.82
N ILE A 373 -15.89 11.55 13.97
CA ILE A 373 -15.01 10.40 14.03
C ILE A 373 -13.83 10.72 14.95
N PHE A 374 -13.39 9.74 15.75
CA PHE A 374 -12.28 9.83 16.73
C PHE A 374 -12.49 10.80 17.91
N SER A 375 -13.38 11.76 17.83
CA SER A 375 -13.71 12.71 18.89
C SER A 375 -15.10 12.41 19.44
N GLN A 376 -15.27 12.60 20.75
CA GLN A 376 -16.60 12.55 21.38
C GLN A 376 -17.30 13.93 21.41
N LYS A 377 -16.67 14.95 20.82
CA LYS A 377 -17.21 16.30 20.82
C LYS A 377 -18.18 16.53 19.68
N ASP A 378 -19.29 17.15 20.04
CA ASP A 378 -20.32 17.57 19.10
C ASP A 378 -19.94 18.94 18.48
N ILE A 379 -20.54 19.25 17.34
CA ILE A 379 -20.46 20.60 16.74
C ILE A 379 -21.20 21.58 17.68
N SER A 380 -20.60 22.73 17.93
CA SER A 380 -21.17 23.70 18.88
C SER A 380 -22.49 24.29 18.40
N THR A 381 -23.38 24.61 19.35
CA THR A 381 -24.67 25.26 19.06
C THR A 381 -24.49 26.63 18.41
N GLU A 382 -23.45 27.38 18.78
CA GLU A 382 -23.11 28.66 18.20
C GLU A 382 -22.80 28.56 16.69
N PHE A 383 -22.02 27.56 16.30
CA PHE A 383 -21.74 27.35 14.88
C PHE A 383 -23.00 26.86 14.13
N ILE A 384 -23.80 25.98 14.72
CA ILE A 384 -25.08 25.51 14.16
C ILE A 384 -26.04 26.69 13.93
N ASP A 385 -26.08 27.65 14.82
CA ASP A 385 -26.93 28.85 14.69
C ASP A 385 -26.46 29.76 13.56
N ILE A 386 -25.13 29.88 13.31
CA ILE A 386 -24.63 30.56 12.11
C ILE A 386 -25.17 29.85 10.87
N VAL A 387 -25.06 28.51 10.77
CA VAL A 387 -25.56 27.74 9.62
C VAL A 387 -27.04 28.02 9.33
N LYS A 388 -27.89 28.11 10.36
CA LYS A 388 -29.34 28.39 10.19
C LYS A 388 -29.63 29.75 9.57
N ASN A 389 -28.75 30.72 9.73
CA ASN A 389 -28.97 32.13 9.37
C ASN A 389 -28.44 32.51 7.98
N VAL A 390 -28.02 31.59 7.16
CA VAL A 390 -27.52 31.85 5.80
C VAL A 390 -28.58 32.53 4.92
N SER A 391 -28.15 33.55 4.18
CA SER A 391 -28.95 34.17 3.14
C SER A 391 -28.33 33.92 1.76
N MET A 392 -29.18 33.89 0.73
CA MET A 392 -28.72 33.75 -0.66
C MET A 392 -27.76 34.83 -1.09
N ASN A 393 -28.00 36.08 -0.69
CA ASN A 393 -27.16 37.23 -1.06
C ASN A 393 -25.78 37.10 -0.42
N GLU A 394 -25.70 36.73 0.85
CA GLU A 394 -24.41 36.53 1.51
C GLU A 394 -23.65 35.37 0.95
N LEU A 395 -24.33 34.26 0.66
CA LEU A 395 -23.73 33.11 0.03
C LEU A 395 -23.06 33.49 -1.32
N ARG A 396 -23.77 34.25 -2.17
CA ARG A 396 -23.23 34.75 -3.43
C ARG A 396 -22.01 35.67 -3.22
N LYS A 397 -22.13 36.61 -2.28
CA LYS A 397 -21.07 37.56 -1.97
C LYS A 397 -19.81 36.89 -1.42
N VAL A 398 -19.96 35.98 -0.49
CA VAL A 398 -18.84 35.38 0.23
C VAL A 398 -18.17 34.28 -0.60
N LEU A 399 -18.96 33.38 -1.19
CA LEU A 399 -18.42 32.21 -1.89
C LEU A 399 -18.00 32.55 -3.33
N PHE A 400 -18.82 33.35 -4.05
CA PHE A 400 -18.64 33.58 -5.48
C PHE A 400 -18.20 35.02 -5.80
N TYR A 401 -18.06 35.91 -4.80
CA TYR A 401 -17.73 37.33 -4.94
C TYR A 401 -18.74 38.11 -5.80
N ALA A 402 -19.96 37.61 -5.95
CA ALA A 402 -20.98 38.20 -6.79
C ALA A 402 -21.91 39.17 -6.03
N ASN A 403 -21.97 40.43 -6.45
CA ASN A 403 -22.91 41.42 -5.94
C ASN A 403 -24.22 41.36 -6.78
N GLY A 404 -25.13 40.43 -6.39
CA GLY A 404 -26.37 40.17 -7.16
C GLY A 404 -26.25 38.95 -8.08
N THR A 405 -27.18 38.85 -9.03
CA THR A 405 -27.17 37.77 -10.01
C THR A 405 -26.01 37.92 -10.99
N SER A 406 -25.45 36.80 -11.43
CA SER A 406 -24.27 36.75 -12.30
C SER A 406 -24.22 35.45 -13.10
N LYS A 407 -23.27 35.35 -14.03
CA LYS A 407 -22.92 34.15 -14.77
C LYS A 407 -21.47 33.75 -14.48
N ILE A 408 -21.15 32.51 -14.76
CA ILE A 408 -19.77 32.00 -14.59
C ILE A 408 -18.94 32.37 -15.83
N GLU A 409 -17.75 32.93 -15.62
CA GLU A 409 -16.73 33.15 -16.63
C GLU A 409 -15.49 32.27 -16.35
N ALA A 410 -14.95 31.63 -17.39
CA ALA A 410 -13.73 30.86 -17.36
C ALA A 410 -12.53 31.76 -17.71
N LEU A 411 -11.51 31.74 -16.83
CA LEU A 411 -10.30 32.56 -16.96
C LEU A 411 -9.12 31.61 -17.26
N LYS A 412 -8.54 31.72 -18.45
CA LYS A 412 -7.36 30.93 -18.85
C LYS A 412 -6.10 31.47 -18.17
N ILE A 413 -5.15 30.57 -17.91
CA ILE A 413 -3.88 30.91 -17.26
C ILE A 413 -2.76 30.80 -18.30
N GLN A 414 -1.95 31.86 -18.43
CA GLN A 414 -0.89 31.95 -19.43
C GLN A 414 0.14 30.80 -19.21
N ASN A 415 0.48 30.09 -20.29
CA ASN A 415 1.46 29.02 -20.30
C ASN A 415 1.14 27.81 -19.36
N ASN A 416 -0.09 27.74 -18.85
CA ASN A 416 -0.51 26.64 -17.99
C ASN A 416 -1.63 25.82 -18.65
N GLN A 417 -1.34 24.54 -18.94
CA GLN A 417 -2.27 23.62 -19.59
C GLN A 417 -2.98 22.68 -18.60
N LYS A 418 -2.74 22.85 -17.29
CA LYS A 418 -3.26 21.95 -16.25
C LYS A 418 -4.35 22.58 -15.40
N GLU A 419 -4.52 23.90 -15.44
CA GLU A 419 -5.49 24.61 -14.61
C GLU A 419 -6.28 25.67 -15.38
N ILE A 420 -7.53 25.87 -14.95
CA ILE A 420 -8.43 26.93 -15.41
C ILE A 420 -9.20 27.50 -14.21
N ALA A 421 -9.27 28.81 -14.11
CA ALA A 421 -9.98 29.48 -13.03
C ALA A 421 -11.38 29.95 -13.47
N PHE A 422 -12.28 30.10 -12.50
CA PHE A 422 -13.66 30.60 -12.75
C PHE A 422 -13.97 31.75 -11.84
N LYS A 423 -14.57 32.79 -12.43
CA LYS A 423 -15.04 33.99 -11.74
C LYS A 423 -16.51 34.24 -12.02
N SER A 424 -17.17 34.99 -11.16
CA SER A 424 -18.46 35.59 -11.49
C SER A 424 -18.22 36.73 -12.45
N LYS A 425 -19.07 36.92 -13.48
CA LYS A 425 -18.93 37.96 -14.51
C LYS A 425 -18.81 39.38 -13.91
N ASN A 426 -19.51 39.63 -12.82
CA ASN A 426 -19.48 40.91 -12.08
C ASN A 426 -18.44 40.95 -10.94
N ALA A 427 -17.47 40.01 -10.90
CA ALA A 427 -16.39 39.95 -9.90
C ALA A 427 -15.02 40.18 -10.56
N ASN A 428 -14.09 40.79 -9.80
CA ASN A 428 -12.73 41.06 -10.25
C ASN A 428 -11.72 39.91 -9.94
N LYS A 429 -12.15 38.88 -9.25
CA LYS A 429 -11.26 37.78 -8.84
C LYS A 429 -11.96 36.40 -8.94
N PRO A 430 -11.23 35.36 -9.27
CA PRO A 430 -11.80 34.03 -9.38
C PRO A 430 -12.12 33.45 -7.98
N PHE A 431 -13.16 32.62 -7.93
CA PHE A 431 -13.58 31.89 -6.73
C PHE A 431 -13.30 30.39 -6.82
N MET A 432 -13.15 29.86 -8.02
CA MET A 432 -12.98 28.43 -8.22
C MET A 432 -11.82 28.12 -9.18
N LEU A 433 -11.15 27.00 -8.94
CA LEU A 433 -10.06 26.47 -9.74
C LEU A 433 -10.35 25.02 -10.12
N LEU A 434 -10.24 24.68 -11.40
CA LEU A 434 -10.20 23.31 -11.89
C LEU A 434 -8.75 22.97 -12.26
N ASN A 435 -8.21 21.89 -11.66
CA ASN A 435 -6.85 21.42 -11.94
C ASN A 435 -6.90 19.95 -12.39
N ILE A 436 -6.62 19.76 -13.70
CA ILE A 436 -6.68 18.47 -14.39
C ILE A 436 -5.54 18.33 -15.40
N GLY A 437 -5.37 17.14 -15.98
CA GLY A 437 -4.22 16.85 -16.86
C GLY A 437 -4.16 17.64 -18.16
N ASP A 438 -5.28 17.83 -18.85
CA ASP A 438 -5.37 18.57 -20.13
C ASP A 438 -6.60 19.47 -20.17
N ILE A 439 -6.35 20.75 -19.91
CA ILE A 439 -7.38 21.80 -19.89
C ILE A 439 -7.84 22.20 -21.29
N LYS A 440 -7.00 22.13 -22.31
CA LYS A 440 -7.37 22.58 -23.67
C LYS A 440 -8.48 21.73 -24.26
N GLU A 441 -8.32 20.41 -24.19
CA GLU A 441 -9.32 19.47 -24.67
C GLU A 441 -10.59 19.53 -23.82
N TRP A 442 -10.45 19.61 -22.49
CA TRP A 442 -11.55 19.75 -21.57
C TRP A 442 -12.37 21.03 -21.82
N SER A 443 -11.72 22.20 -21.93
CA SER A 443 -12.38 23.49 -22.17
C SER A 443 -13.21 23.49 -23.48
N LYS A 444 -12.62 22.98 -24.56
CA LYS A 444 -13.28 22.87 -25.85
C LYS A 444 -14.55 22.01 -25.81
N ASN A 445 -14.51 20.95 -25.04
CA ASN A 445 -15.59 19.97 -25.03
C ASN A 445 -16.71 20.28 -24.02
N PHE A 446 -16.42 21.00 -22.95
CA PHE A 446 -17.32 21.11 -21.80
C PHE A 446 -17.76 22.52 -21.42
N LEU A 447 -16.97 23.59 -21.62
CA LEU A 447 -17.34 24.93 -21.15
C LEU A 447 -18.72 25.40 -21.66
N ALA A 448 -18.98 25.26 -22.95
CA ALA A 448 -20.27 25.66 -23.54
C ALA A 448 -21.45 24.81 -22.99
N LYS A 449 -21.23 23.50 -22.78
CA LYS A 449 -22.23 22.61 -22.23
C LYS A 449 -22.57 22.89 -20.76
N LEU A 450 -21.64 23.52 -20.01
CA LEU A 450 -21.80 23.91 -18.62
C LEU A 450 -22.38 25.32 -18.45
N GLY A 451 -22.73 26.02 -19.56
CA GLY A 451 -23.23 27.40 -19.53
C GLY A 451 -22.17 28.41 -19.09
N VAL A 452 -20.89 28.11 -19.27
CA VAL A 452 -19.76 28.95 -18.86
C VAL A 452 -19.31 29.79 -20.04
N ILE A 453 -19.09 31.10 -19.84
CA ILE A 453 -18.60 32.05 -20.83
C ILE A 453 -17.07 32.08 -20.76
N GLU A 454 -16.36 32.10 -21.89
CA GLU A 454 -14.92 32.33 -21.88
C GLU A 454 -14.63 33.81 -21.64
N SER A 455 -13.76 34.11 -20.70
CA SER A 455 -13.29 35.49 -20.46
C SER A 455 -12.22 35.90 -21.47
N GLU A 456 -12.20 37.15 -21.85
CA GLU A 456 -11.10 37.74 -22.65
C GLU A 456 -9.83 37.97 -21.81
N GLU A 457 -9.96 38.01 -20.50
CA GLU A 457 -8.84 38.15 -19.57
C GLU A 457 -8.01 36.88 -19.48
N ILE A 458 -6.69 37.03 -19.40
CA ILE A 458 -5.73 35.93 -19.19
C ILE A 458 -4.96 36.17 -17.89
N ALA A 459 -5.00 35.23 -16.96
CA ALA A 459 -4.21 35.32 -15.74
C ALA A 459 -2.72 35.01 -16.05
N THR A 460 -1.82 35.76 -15.41
CA THR A 460 -0.36 35.64 -15.63
C THR A 460 0.32 34.65 -14.67
N THR A 461 -0.33 34.32 -13.55
CA THR A 461 0.23 33.45 -12.49
C THR A 461 -0.68 32.26 -12.19
N SER A 462 -0.07 31.14 -11.75
CA SER A 462 -0.79 29.95 -11.32
C SER A 462 -1.53 30.21 -10.01
N TYR A 463 -2.84 29.97 -10.00
CA TYR A 463 -3.64 29.99 -8.77
C TYR A 463 -3.38 28.78 -7.88
N PHE A 464 -3.04 27.63 -8.49
CA PHE A 464 -2.71 26.41 -7.74
C PHE A 464 -1.42 26.57 -6.93
N ALA A 465 -0.38 27.16 -7.53
CA ALA A 465 0.88 27.41 -6.84
C ALA A 465 0.70 28.35 -5.63
N ASN A 466 -0.23 29.31 -5.75
CA ASN A 466 -0.50 30.32 -4.72
C ASN A 466 -1.73 29.99 -3.85
N ILE A 467 -2.20 28.75 -3.84
CA ILE A 467 -3.43 28.36 -3.12
C ILE A 467 -3.37 28.63 -1.62
N ASN A 468 -2.18 28.52 -1.03
CA ASN A 468 -1.94 28.72 0.40
C ASN A 468 -1.60 30.17 0.77
N ASP A 469 -1.51 31.07 -0.21
CA ASP A 469 -1.32 32.49 0.06
C ASP A 469 -2.55 33.06 0.80
N GLU A 470 -2.35 33.92 1.78
CA GLU A 470 -3.42 34.57 2.53
C GLU A 470 -4.32 35.41 1.60
N LYS A 471 -3.76 35.92 0.50
CA LYS A 471 -4.48 36.70 -0.51
C LYS A 471 -5.19 35.86 -1.55
N SER A 472 -5.06 34.52 -1.47
CA SER A 472 -5.72 33.62 -2.43
C SER A 472 -7.24 33.80 -2.41
N SER A 473 -7.81 34.08 -3.57
CA SER A 473 -9.26 34.23 -3.72
C SER A 473 -10.01 32.91 -3.98
N ILE A 474 -9.30 31.81 -4.19
CA ILE A 474 -9.92 30.53 -4.50
C ILE A 474 -10.61 29.96 -3.27
N ASN A 475 -11.91 29.75 -3.36
CA ASN A 475 -12.77 29.15 -2.33
C ASN A 475 -13.12 27.69 -2.64
N ILE A 476 -13.09 27.30 -3.92
CA ILE A 476 -13.44 25.97 -4.40
C ILE A 476 -12.31 25.49 -5.31
N MET A 477 -11.86 24.24 -5.09
CA MET A 477 -10.91 23.60 -5.98
C MET A 477 -11.45 22.24 -6.41
N ILE A 478 -11.53 22.00 -7.72
CA ILE A 478 -11.98 20.75 -8.32
C ILE A 478 -10.79 20.06 -8.96
N GLY A 479 -10.65 18.76 -8.75
CA GLY A 479 -9.59 17.97 -9.34
C GLY A 479 -9.73 16.48 -9.07
N SER A 480 -8.74 15.69 -9.52
CA SER A 480 -8.73 14.25 -9.30
C SER A 480 -7.49 13.83 -8.49
N LYS A 481 -6.46 13.35 -9.14
CA LYS A 481 -5.23 12.86 -8.51
C LYS A 481 -4.43 13.94 -7.77
N VAL A 482 -4.59 15.20 -8.12
CA VAL A 482 -3.83 16.31 -7.53
C VAL A 482 -3.99 16.41 -6.01
N PHE A 483 -5.14 16.02 -5.47
CA PHE A 483 -5.40 16.04 -4.02
C PHE A 483 -4.81 14.86 -3.26
N SER A 484 -4.48 13.78 -3.95
CA SER A 484 -3.89 12.59 -3.33
C SER A 484 -2.36 12.64 -3.27
N GLU A 485 -1.68 13.45 -4.10
CA GLU A 485 -0.23 13.40 -4.26
C GLU A 485 0.41 14.78 -4.27
N GLY A 486 1.40 15.01 -3.38
CA GLY A 486 2.30 16.16 -3.43
C GLY A 486 1.69 17.53 -3.13
N TRP A 487 0.41 17.61 -2.79
CA TRP A 487 -0.28 18.85 -2.44
C TRP A 487 -0.47 19.01 -0.94
N ASP A 488 -0.41 20.22 -0.44
CA ASP A 488 -0.44 20.52 0.98
C ASP A 488 -1.15 21.83 1.28
N SER A 489 -2.15 21.82 2.18
CA SER A 489 -2.88 23.02 2.57
C SER A 489 -3.53 22.91 3.94
N ASN A 490 -3.43 23.98 4.76
CA ASN A 490 -4.16 24.11 6.02
C ASN A 490 -5.61 24.63 5.81
N ARG A 491 -5.96 25.06 4.59
CA ARG A 491 -7.22 25.71 4.24
C ARG A 491 -8.42 24.76 4.13
N VAL A 492 -8.19 23.47 3.86
CA VAL A 492 -9.28 22.52 3.57
C VAL A 492 -10.16 22.32 4.78
N ASN A 493 -11.44 22.69 4.67
CA ASN A 493 -12.46 22.42 5.69
C ASN A 493 -13.59 21.52 5.16
N ILE A 494 -13.72 21.40 3.83
CA ILE A 494 -14.78 20.62 3.21
C ILE A 494 -14.16 19.74 2.14
N ALA A 495 -14.37 18.45 2.25
CA ALA A 495 -14.01 17.43 1.25
C ALA A 495 -15.30 16.87 0.65
N MET A 496 -15.54 17.18 -0.62
CA MET A 496 -16.70 16.72 -1.38
C MET A 496 -16.28 15.65 -2.38
N PHE A 497 -16.85 14.45 -2.31
CA PHE A 497 -16.58 13.36 -3.23
C PHE A 497 -17.68 13.27 -4.28
N LEU A 498 -17.31 13.45 -5.56
CA LEU A 498 -18.23 13.49 -6.71
C LEU A 498 -18.16 12.15 -7.46
N ASN A 499 -19.22 11.34 -7.38
CA ASN A 499 -19.38 10.09 -8.14
C ASN A 499 -18.14 9.16 -8.14
N ILE A 500 -17.46 9.01 -7.02
CA ILE A 500 -16.29 8.17 -6.91
C ILE A 500 -16.71 6.70 -6.76
N GLY A 501 -16.32 5.85 -7.73
CA GLY A 501 -16.60 4.41 -7.69
C GLY A 501 -15.83 3.68 -6.58
N SER A 502 -16.38 2.60 -6.05
CA SER A 502 -15.91 1.92 -4.82
C SER A 502 -14.46 1.39 -4.84
N ARG A 503 -13.90 1.03 -6.00
CA ARG A 503 -12.53 0.48 -6.08
C ARG A 503 -11.42 1.53 -6.04
N SER A 504 -11.60 2.68 -6.69
CA SER A 504 -10.63 3.77 -6.69
C SER A 504 -10.77 4.65 -5.45
N ALA A 505 -11.96 4.66 -4.86
CA ALA A 505 -12.37 5.53 -3.77
C ALA A 505 -11.47 5.42 -2.54
N LYS A 506 -11.16 4.20 -2.09
CA LYS A 506 -10.45 3.95 -0.83
C LYS A 506 -9.15 4.74 -0.72
N LYS A 507 -8.30 4.66 -1.73
CA LYS A 507 -6.98 5.31 -1.74
C LYS A 507 -7.08 6.83 -1.76
N TYR A 508 -7.93 7.38 -2.66
CA TYR A 508 -8.11 8.83 -2.80
C TYR A 508 -8.75 9.45 -1.56
N ILE A 509 -9.74 8.80 -1.00
CA ILE A 509 -10.47 9.25 0.18
C ILE A 509 -9.53 9.38 1.37
N THR A 510 -8.78 8.33 1.70
CA THR A 510 -7.87 8.34 2.85
C THR A 510 -6.80 9.41 2.74
N GLN A 511 -6.20 9.56 1.56
CA GLN A 511 -5.17 10.57 1.33
C GLN A 511 -5.73 11.99 1.36
N THR A 512 -6.89 12.21 0.77
CA THR A 512 -7.58 13.50 0.79
C THR A 512 -7.97 13.92 2.19
N ILE A 513 -8.55 13.03 2.98
CA ILE A 513 -8.91 13.30 4.39
C ILE A 513 -7.66 13.57 5.21
N GLY A 514 -6.62 12.74 5.09
CA GLY A 514 -5.37 12.93 5.82
C GLY A 514 -4.68 14.27 5.52
N ARG A 515 -4.88 14.83 4.32
CA ARG A 515 -4.40 16.18 3.98
C ARG A 515 -5.34 17.27 4.46
N GLY A 516 -6.65 17.05 4.41
CA GLY A 516 -7.68 17.99 4.83
C GLY A 516 -7.72 18.26 6.34
N VAL A 517 -7.20 17.34 7.17
CA VAL A 517 -7.21 17.54 8.64
C VAL A 517 -6.17 18.53 9.15
N ARG A 518 -5.32 19.11 8.31
CA ARG A 518 -4.30 20.06 8.75
C ARG A 518 -4.89 21.35 9.31
N ILE A 519 -4.25 21.86 10.35
CA ILE A 519 -4.66 23.07 11.06
C ILE A 519 -3.44 23.85 11.55
N GLU A 520 -3.58 25.15 11.69
CA GLU A 520 -2.56 26.04 12.26
C GLU A 520 -3.25 27.27 12.89
N PRO A 521 -3.75 27.13 14.12
CA PRO A 521 -4.39 28.26 14.81
C PRO A 521 -3.40 29.36 15.25
N PHE A 522 -2.14 28.97 15.52
CA PHE A 522 -1.01 29.87 15.76
C PHE A 522 0.18 29.39 14.92
N LYS A 523 1.15 30.27 14.68
CA LYS A 523 2.34 29.95 13.88
C LYS A 523 3.07 28.72 14.42
N ASN A 524 3.22 27.72 13.55
CA ASN A 524 3.82 26.41 13.85
C ASN A 524 3.07 25.51 14.84
N GLU A 525 1.90 25.93 15.35
CA GLU A 525 1.06 25.07 16.21
C GLU A 525 0.09 24.25 15.35
N ARG A 526 0.08 22.95 15.59
CA ARG A 526 -0.73 21.98 14.81
C ARG A 526 -1.87 21.36 15.60
N LYS A 527 -2.11 21.86 16.80
CA LYS A 527 -3.20 21.40 17.68
C LYS A 527 -4.41 22.30 17.63
N ARG A 528 -5.57 21.72 17.89
CA ARG A 528 -6.79 22.49 18.14
C ARG A 528 -6.64 23.35 19.39
N LEU A 529 -7.29 24.50 19.43
CA LEU A 529 -7.18 25.50 20.53
C LEU A 529 -7.38 24.89 21.90
N GLU A 530 -8.34 23.99 22.06
CA GLU A 530 -8.65 23.34 23.35
C GLU A 530 -7.48 22.54 23.95
N PHE A 531 -6.53 22.12 23.12
CA PHE A 531 -5.32 21.37 23.51
C PHE A 531 -4.10 22.27 23.69
N LEU A 532 -4.20 23.54 23.34
CA LEU A 532 -3.12 24.51 23.48
C LEU A 532 -3.24 25.29 24.80
N ASN A 533 -4.45 25.75 25.13
CA ASN A 533 -4.68 26.45 26.39
C ASN A 533 -6.17 26.36 26.77
N ALA A 534 -6.50 26.01 28.02
CA ALA A 534 -7.85 25.88 28.53
C ALA A 534 -8.63 27.21 28.57
N GLU A 535 -7.95 28.34 28.51
CA GLU A 535 -8.59 29.69 28.50
C GLU A 535 -9.25 30.02 27.13
N TYR A 536 -8.92 29.27 26.06
CA TYR A 536 -9.51 29.46 24.75
C TYR A 536 -10.76 28.58 24.56
N SER A 537 -11.83 28.90 25.27
CA SER A 537 -13.11 28.19 25.08
C SER A 537 -14.02 28.88 24.07
N PHE A 538 -13.49 29.23 22.88
CA PHE A 538 -14.33 29.77 21.82
C PHE A 538 -15.14 28.63 21.20
N LYS A 539 -16.46 28.77 21.27
CA LYS A 539 -17.34 27.73 20.69
C LYS A 539 -17.47 27.82 19.17
N LEU A 540 -17.23 29.03 18.62
CA LEU A 540 -17.22 29.24 17.14
C LEU A 540 -16.14 28.49 16.41
N GLN A 541 -15.00 28.15 17.07
CA GLN A 541 -13.92 27.40 16.42
C GLN A 541 -14.31 25.99 15.96
N SER A 542 -15.40 25.42 16.51
CA SER A 542 -15.81 24.06 16.13
C SER A 542 -16.00 23.88 14.62
N GLY A 543 -16.45 24.91 13.90
CA GLY A 543 -16.58 24.88 12.44
C GLY A 543 -15.23 24.87 11.71
N ILE A 544 -14.33 25.84 12.06
CA ILE A 544 -13.03 25.96 11.41
C ILE A 544 -12.07 24.82 11.78
N GLU A 545 -12.22 24.25 12.98
CA GLU A 545 -11.44 23.12 13.47
C GLU A 545 -12.02 21.76 13.07
N THR A 546 -12.96 21.73 12.14
CA THR A 546 -13.57 20.51 11.62
C THR A 546 -13.39 20.38 10.12
N LEU A 547 -13.04 19.19 9.65
CA LEU A 547 -13.11 18.76 8.26
C LEU A 547 -14.46 18.07 8.05
N PHE A 548 -15.31 18.67 7.24
CA PHE A 548 -16.59 18.12 6.84
C PHE A 548 -16.44 17.28 5.58
N VAL A 549 -16.93 16.04 5.63
CA VAL A 549 -16.83 15.08 4.53
C VAL A 549 -18.21 14.78 4.00
N LEU A 550 -18.42 15.12 2.71
CA LEU A 550 -19.68 14.92 1.99
C LEU A 550 -19.42 14.13 0.69
N ALA A 551 -20.45 13.49 0.16
CA ALA A 551 -20.40 12.86 -1.16
C ALA A 551 -21.75 12.95 -1.88
N THR A 552 -21.72 12.94 -3.21
CA THR A 552 -22.94 12.81 -4.03
C THR A 552 -23.42 11.35 -4.12
N ASP A 553 -22.52 10.37 -3.93
CA ASP A 553 -22.90 8.94 -3.86
C ASP A 553 -22.75 8.42 -2.42
N PRO A 554 -23.81 7.91 -1.79
CA PRO A 554 -23.78 7.32 -0.46
C PRO A 554 -22.74 6.21 -0.31
N LYS A 555 -22.48 5.44 -1.38
CA LYS A 555 -21.47 4.38 -1.37
C LYS A 555 -20.06 4.92 -1.12
N ALA A 556 -19.77 6.14 -1.55
CA ALA A 556 -18.49 6.79 -1.24
C ALA A 556 -18.37 7.07 0.26
N ILE A 557 -19.45 7.52 0.91
CA ILE A 557 -19.49 7.73 2.37
C ILE A 557 -19.29 6.41 3.13
N GLU A 558 -19.90 5.31 2.70
CA GLU A 558 -19.67 4.00 3.31
C GLU A 558 -18.19 3.60 3.24
N VAL A 559 -17.53 3.84 2.11
CA VAL A 559 -16.10 3.56 1.96
C VAL A 559 -15.28 4.46 2.89
N VAL A 560 -15.63 5.77 3.01
CA VAL A 560 -14.99 6.69 3.97
C VAL A 560 -15.11 6.17 5.39
N LEU A 561 -16.33 5.82 5.80
CA LEU A 561 -16.59 5.35 7.17
C LEU A 561 -15.84 4.04 7.43
N LYS A 562 -15.92 3.06 6.53
CA LYS A 562 -15.20 1.79 6.66
C LYS A 562 -13.69 2.00 6.77
N GLU A 563 -13.14 2.94 6.01
CA GLU A 563 -11.70 3.24 6.08
C GLU A 563 -11.34 3.94 7.39
N LEU A 564 -12.09 4.95 7.83
CA LEU A 564 -11.85 5.65 9.09
C LEU A 564 -12.08 4.72 10.30
N GLU A 565 -13.08 3.86 10.24
CA GLU A 565 -13.32 2.84 11.25
C GLU A 565 -12.22 1.78 11.30
N SER A 566 -11.56 1.49 10.17
CA SER A 566 -10.42 0.57 10.14
C SER A 566 -9.25 1.07 11.00
N TYR A 567 -9.13 2.37 11.24
CA TYR A 567 -8.16 2.93 12.19
C TYR A 567 -8.60 2.72 13.66
N LYS A 568 -9.91 2.65 13.95
CA LYS A 568 -10.46 2.37 15.28
C LYS A 568 -10.46 0.88 15.61
N GLN A 569 -10.61 0.03 14.60
CA GLN A 569 -10.81 -1.39 14.84
C GLN A 569 -9.48 -2.12 14.98
N SER A 570 -9.33 -2.72 16.16
CA SER A 570 -8.58 -3.96 16.26
C SER A 570 -9.19 -4.94 15.27
N SER A 571 -8.52 -5.27 14.18
CA SER A 571 -9.02 -6.29 13.28
C SER A 571 -9.22 -7.59 14.05
N GLY A 572 -10.46 -7.98 14.19
CA GLY A 572 -10.81 -9.19 14.88
C GLY A 572 -10.20 -10.40 14.18
N LYS A 573 -9.54 -11.25 14.95
CA LYS A 573 -8.96 -12.49 14.43
C LYS A 573 -10.04 -13.52 14.19
N ILE A 574 -10.00 -14.16 13.02
CA ILE A 574 -10.84 -15.30 12.69
C ILE A 574 -10.02 -16.55 12.96
N ASN A 575 -10.52 -17.37 13.87
CA ASN A 575 -9.80 -18.54 14.36
C ASN A 575 -10.22 -19.79 13.57
N VAL A 576 -9.37 -20.21 12.64
CA VAL A 576 -9.48 -21.53 12.00
C VAL A 576 -8.57 -22.53 12.68
N ILE A 577 -8.82 -23.80 12.48
CA ILE A 577 -8.11 -24.87 13.17
C ILE A 577 -7.31 -25.68 12.17
N LYS A 578 -6.02 -25.92 12.46
CA LYS A 578 -5.20 -26.84 11.68
C LYS A 578 -5.79 -28.23 11.74
N ASN A 579 -6.01 -28.83 10.58
CA ASN A 579 -6.59 -30.18 10.49
C ASN A 579 -5.57 -31.24 10.90
N LYS A 580 -6.03 -32.30 11.54
CA LYS A 580 -5.21 -33.49 11.80
C LYS A 580 -5.12 -34.33 10.53
N THR A 581 -3.90 -34.57 10.07
CA THR A 581 -3.67 -35.36 8.88
C THR A 581 -3.13 -36.73 9.24
N ASN A 582 -3.63 -37.78 8.57
CA ASN A 582 -3.10 -39.15 8.68
C ASN A 582 -2.12 -39.50 7.55
N LEU A 583 -1.74 -38.49 6.76
CA LEU A 583 -0.77 -38.55 5.69
C LEU A 583 0.41 -37.63 6.05
N LYS A 584 1.65 -38.08 5.81
CA LYS A 584 2.82 -37.19 5.89
C LYS A 584 2.76 -36.23 4.71
N LEU A 585 2.51 -34.94 4.97
CA LEU A 585 2.46 -33.92 3.91
C LEU A 585 3.88 -33.51 3.56
N LEU A 586 4.29 -33.75 2.33
CA LEU A 586 5.66 -33.52 1.88
C LEU A 586 5.79 -32.21 1.10
N VAL A 587 6.82 -31.44 1.39
CA VAL A 587 7.14 -30.20 0.68
C VAL A 587 8.56 -30.21 0.14
N PRO A 588 8.82 -29.59 -1.02
CA PRO A 588 10.15 -29.52 -1.58
C PRO A 588 11.04 -28.57 -0.77
N LYS A 589 12.28 -28.98 -0.53
CA LYS A 589 13.34 -28.14 0.04
C LYS A 589 14.40 -27.89 -1.01
N TYR A 590 14.81 -26.66 -1.16
CA TYR A 590 15.77 -26.24 -2.16
C TYR A 590 17.12 -25.92 -1.55
N GLU A 591 18.18 -26.06 -2.35
CA GLU A 591 19.51 -25.55 -2.04
C GLU A 591 20.03 -24.71 -3.18
N ASP A 592 20.85 -23.72 -2.86
CA ASP A 592 21.50 -22.89 -3.88
C ASP A 592 22.60 -23.63 -4.59
N GLU A 593 22.60 -23.60 -5.91
CA GLU A 593 23.64 -24.14 -6.76
C GLU A 593 24.43 -23.02 -7.42
N GLN A 594 25.77 -23.09 -7.31
CA GLN A 594 26.63 -22.17 -8.06
C GLN A 594 26.71 -22.67 -9.50
N ASN A 595 26.14 -22.01 -10.43
CA ASN A 595 26.37 -22.01 -11.88
C ASN A 595 25.06 -21.87 -12.65
N LEU A 596 24.80 -20.65 -13.04
CA LEU A 596 23.81 -20.38 -14.08
C LEU A 596 24.42 -20.82 -15.43
N LYS A 597 23.99 -21.94 -15.98
CA LYS A 597 24.34 -22.38 -17.36
C LYS A 597 23.44 -21.70 -18.37
N ARG A 598 23.28 -20.39 -18.31
CA ARG A 598 22.43 -19.62 -19.22
C ARG A 598 23.19 -18.44 -19.79
N ASP A 599 22.84 -18.04 -21.00
CA ASP A 599 23.43 -16.88 -21.65
C ASP A 599 22.71 -15.61 -21.18
N TYR A 600 23.45 -14.54 -20.96
CA TYR A 600 22.89 -13.21 -20.79
C TYR A 600 22.41 -12.70 -22.16
N ILE A 601 21.14 -12.29 -22.23
CA ILE A 601 20.56 -11.81 -23.49
C ILE A 601 20.74 -10.29 -23.57
N ILE A 602 21.37 -9.81 -24.66
CA ILE A 602 21.63 -8.40 -24.91
C ILE A 602 21.29 -8.06 -26.36
N SER A 603 20.78 -6.85 -26.62
CA SER A 603 20.53 -6.40 -27.98
C SER A 603 21.85 -6.18 -28.78
N LYS A 604 21.80 -6.23 -30.11
CA LYS A 604 22.95 -6.00 -30.96
C LYS A 604 23.54 -4.60 -30.78
N SER A 605 22.68 -3.60 -30.69
CA SER A 605 23.07 -2.20 -30.50
C SER A 605 23.65 -1.96 -29.09
N ASP A 606 23.04 -2.56 -28.07
CA ASP A 606 23.55 -2.46 -26.70
C ASP A 606 24.91 -3.17 -26.55
N TYR A 607 25.08 -4.34 -27.18
CA TYR A 607 26.33 -5.03 -27.16
C TYR A 607 27.43 -4.21 -27.85
N LYS A 608 27.10 -3.53 -28.99
CA LYS A 608 28.04 -2.64 -29.68
C LYS A 608 28.46 -1.48 -28.79
N ALA A 609 27.51 -0.76 -28.17
CA ALA A 609 27.81 0.35 -27.28
C ALA A 609 28.66 -0.09 -26.07
N LEU A 610 28.31 -1.23 -25.48
CA LEU A 610 29.05 -1.80 -24.34
C LEU A 610 30.48 -2.20 -24.75
N SER A 611 30.65 -2.81 -25.94
CA SER A 611 31.97 -3.20 -26.45
C SER A 611 32.84 -1.99 -26.79
N GLU A 612 32.26 -0.94 -27.39
CA GLU A 612 32.96 0.33 -27.66
C GLU A 612 33.43 0.98 -26.35
N TYR A 613 32.55 1.02 -25.34
CA TYR A 613 32.89 1.54 -24.01
C TYR A 613 34.03 0.75 -23.36
N ILE A 614 33.96 -0.57 -23.34
CA ILE A 614 35.00 -1.42 -22.75
C ILE A 614 36.34 -1.25 -23.51
N ASN A 615 36.31 -1.09 -24.82
CA ASN A 615 37.52 -0.93 -25.65
C ASN A 615 38.10 0.49 -25.64
N SER A 616 37.33 1.48 -25.11
CA SER A 616 37.82 2.85 -24.93
C SER A 616 38.79 2.99 -23.74
N PHE A 617 38.88 1.99 -22.89
CA PHE A 617 39.78 2.00 -21.70
C PHE A 617 40.97 1.07 -21.95
N ASP A 618 42.10 1.48 -21.41
CA ASP A 618 43.25 0.63 -21.26
C ASP A 618 42.90 -0.60 -20.40
N GLU A 619 43.35 -1.78 -20.80
CA GLU A 619 43.02 -3.05 -20.11
C GLU A 619 43.58 -3.01 -18.65
N ASP A 620 44.73 -2.38 -18.44
CA ASP A 620 45.33 -2.22 -17.10
C ASP A 620 44.50 -1.29 -16.21
N VAL A 621 43.91 -0.24 -16.78
CA VAL A 621 43.04 0.70 -16.05
C VAL A 621 41.74 0.02 -15.62
N LEU A 622 41.12 -0.78 -16.49
CA LEU A 622 39.95 -1.57 -16.18
C LEU A 622 40.25 -2.64 -15.12
N LEU A 623 41.41 -3.30 -15.23
CA LEU A 623 41.93 -4.28 -14.29
C LEU A 623 42.16 -3.64 -12.91
N LEU A 624 42.81 -2.47 -12.90
CA LEU A 624 43.12 -1.73 -11.66
C LEU A 624 41.80 -1.26 -10.99
N SER A 625 40.88 -0.73 -11.76
CA SER A 625 39.53 -0.32 -11.27
C SER A 625 38.75 -1.48 -10.65
N CYS A 626 38.80 -2.66 -11.23
CA CYS A 626 38.14 -3.85 -10.69
C CYS A 626 38.89 -4.38 -9.45
N LYS A 627 40.22 -4.35 -9.43
CA LYS A 627 41.02 -4.83 -8.29
C LYS A 627 40.97 -3.89 -7.09
N LEU A 628 40.99 -2.58 -7.27
CA LEU A 628 40.87 -1.59 -6.20
C LEU A 628 39.50 -1.67 -5.51
N LYS A 629 38.48 -2.14 -6.22
CA LYS A 629 37.16 -2.39 -5.67
C LYS A 629 37.03 -3.78 -5.00
N GLY A 630 38.10 -4.56 -4.92
CA GLY A 630 38.08 -5.91 -4.35
C GLY A 630 37.29 -6.90 -5.18
N ASP A 631 37.18 -6.64 -6.50
CA ASP A 631 36.24 -7.33 -7.38
C ASP A 631 36.99 -8.07 -8.50
N ASP A 632 37.57 -9.23 -8.14
CA ASP A 632 38.09 -10.20 -9.14
C ASP A 632 37.03 -10.65 -10.15
N PHE A 633 35.83 -10.29 -9.89
CA PHE A 633 34.63 -10.72 -10.56
C PHE A 633 34.23 -9.80 -11.71
N GLY A 634 34.42 -8.51 -11.59
CA GLY A 634 34.26 -7.53 -12.66
C GLY A 634 35.15 -7.87 -13.85
N LEU A 635 36.36 -8.31 -13.58
CA LEU A 635 37.32 -8.83 -14.57
C LEU A 635 36.78 -10.01 -15.36
N LYS A 636 36.20 -11.00 -14.68
CA LYS A 636 35.63 -12.19 -15.33
C LYS A 636 34.45 -11.79 -16.20
N SER A 637 33.63 -10.85 -15.77
CA SER A 637 32.49 -10.34 -16.53
C SER A 637 32.96 -9.57 -17.78
N ILE A 638 33.95 -8.71 -17.68
CA ILE A 638 34.53 -7.96 -18.79
C ILE A 638 35.13 -8.94 -19.81
N LYS A 639 35.88 -9.96 -19.36
CA LYS A 639 36.42 -11.01 -20.24
C LYS A 639 35.31 -11.80 -20.93
N ASN A 640 34.23 -12.13 -20.24
CA ASN A 640 33.07 -12.80 -20.82
C ASN A 640 32.37 -11.94 -21.89
N ILE A 641 32.24 -10.61 -21.63
CA ILE A 641 31.66 -9.67 -22.58
C ILE A 641 32.56 -9.58 -23.85
N LYS A 642 33.85 -9.34 -23.67
CA LYS A 642 34.82 -9.26 -24.80
C LYS A 642 34.82 -10.54 -25.65
N ASN A 643 34.79 -11.69 -25.02
CA ASN A 643 34.89 -13.00 -25.69
C ASN A 643 33.50 -13.57 -26.06
N LYS A 644 32.42 -12.83 -25.89
CA LYS A 644 31.03 -13.28 -26.09
C LYS A 644 30.70 -14.61 -25.39
N LYS A 645 31.37 -14.88 -24.30
CA LYS A 645 31.17 -16.10 -23.52
C LYS A 645 29.92 -15.98 -22.65
N ASN A 646 28.97 -16.90 -22.88
CA ASN A 646 27.67 -16.87 -22.18
C ASN A 646 26.87 -15.57 -22.41
N ILE A 647 27.02 -14.96 -23.60
CA ILE A 647 26.25 -13.79 -24.01
C ILE A 647 25.58 -14.12 -25.34
N LYS A 648 24.25 -14.01 -25.36
CA LYS A 648 23.44 -14.18 -26.57
C LYS A 648 22.97 -12.83 -27.06
N ILE A 649 23.34 -12.50 -28.28
CA ILE A 649 22.93 -11.25 -28.93
C ILE A 649 21.59 -11.51 -29.64
N SER A 650 20.54 -10.75 -29.32
CA SER A 650 19.21 -10.90 -29.90
C SER A 650 18.48 -9.55 -29.99
N GLY A 651 17.85 -9.31 -31.16
CA GLY A 651 17.07 -8.08 -31.40
C GLY A 651 17.93 -6.86 -31.77
N ASP A 652 17.26 -5.76 -32.12
CA ASP A 652 17.89 -4.51 -32.62
C ASP A 652 17.57 -3.25 -31.82
N LYS A 653 16.98 -3.37 -30.65
CA LYS A 653 16.57 -2.21 -29.84
C LYS A 653 17.70 -1.69 -28.95
N ASN A 654 17.96 -0.41 -29.02
CA ASN A 654 19.01 0.29 -28.29
C ASN A 654 18.51 0.76 -26.92
N ASN A 655 19.13 0.32 -25.85
CA ASN A 655 18.64 0.55 -24.49
C ASN A 655 19.74 0.87 -23.46
N ILE A 656 21.03 0.61 -23.75
CA ILE A 656 22.12 0.92 -22.83
C ILE A 656 22.45 2.41 -22.93
N LYS A 657 22.05 3.16 -21.92
CA LYS A 657 22.44 4.56 -21.76
C LYS A 657 23.69 4.73 -20.90
N GLU A 658 23.98 3.77 -20.03
CA GLU A 658 25.12 3.80 -19.12
C GLU A 658 25.87 2.45 -19.14
N PRO A 659 26.92 2.32 -19.94
CA PRO A 659 27.67 1.04 -20.08
C PRO A 659 28.24 0.50 -18.77
N GLN A 660 28.64 1.36 -17.82
CA GLN A 660 29.14 0.91 -16.52
C GLN A 660 28.08 0.14 -15.71
N GLN A 661 26.83 0.59 -15.78
CA GLN A 661 25.71 -0.07 -15.11
C GLN A 661 25.40 -1.41 -15.79
N ALA A 662 25.49 -1.47 -17.10
CA ALA A 662 25.30 -2.71 -17.83
C ALA A 662 26.34 -3.76 -17.43
N ILE A 663 27.61 -3.39 -17.24
CA ILE A 663 28.65 -4.30 -16.73
C ILE A 663 28.27 -4.84 -15.34
N LYS A 664 27.79 -3.99 -14.43
CA LYS A 664 27.31 -4.42 -13.10
C LYS A 664 26.13 -5.38 -13.18
N THR A 665 25.17 -5.13 -14.08
CA THR A 665 24.02 -6.01 -14.30
C THR A 665 24.44 -7.37 -14.84
N ILE A 666 25.32 -7.41 -15.85
CA ILE A 666 25.85 -8.63 -16.41
C ILE A 666 26.65 -9.41 -15.36
N HIS A 667 27.43 -8.70 -14.56
CA HIS A 667 28.16 -9.28 -13.44
C HIS A 667 27.20 -9.92 -12.41
N SER A 668 26.17 -9.20 -12.01
CA SER A 668 25.14 -9.73 -11.09
C SER A 668 24.43 -10.95 -11.66
N PHE A 669 24.15 -10.95 -12.97
CA PHE A 669 23.58 -12.10 -13.66
C PHE A 669 24.47 -13.34 -13.59
N PHE A 670 25.76 -13.22 -13.87
CA PHE A 670 26.68 -14.34 -13.78
C PHE A 670 26.91 -14.87 -12.37
N ASN A 671 26.54 -14.08 -11.36
CA ASN A 671 26.57 -14.44 -9.93
C ASN A 671 25.25 -15.02 -9.39
N LEU A 672 24.20 -15.06 -10.22
CA LEU A 672 22.94 -15.64 -9.78
C LEU A 672 23.14 -17.13 -9.46
N LYS A 673 22.91 -17.47 -8.21
CA LYS A 673 22.81 -18.87 -7.80
C LYS A 673 21.45 -19.40 -8.25
N THR A 674 21.39 -20.52 -8.94
CA THR A 674 20.14 -21.23 -9.19
C THR A 674 19.77 -22.08 -8.00
N GLN A 675 18.49 -22.35 -7.82
CA GLN A 675 18.01 -23.31 -6.84
C GLN A 675 17.79 -24.66 -7.51
N LYS A 676 18.15 -25.74 -6.82
CA LYS A 676 17.80 -27.10 -7.20
C LYS A 676 17.07 -27.79 -6.07
N LEU A 677 16.28 -28.80 -6.40
CA LEU A 677 15.64 -29.64 -5.40
C LEU A 677 16.71 -30.41 -4.63
N LYS A 678 16.74 -30.19 -3.30
CA LYS A 678 17.64 -30.91 -2.39
C LYS A 678 17.01 -32.19 -1.88
N GLU A 679 15.84 -32.08 -1.31
CA GLU A 679 15.10 -33.17 -0.65
C GLU A 679 13.62 -32.82 -0.49
N TYR A 680 12.80 -33.81 -0.13
CA TYR A 680 11.47 -33.55 0.41
C TYR A 680 11.54 -33.61 1.92
N LYS A 681 10.80 -32.74 2.59
CA LYS A 681 10.65 -32.71 4.05
C LYS A 681 9.17 -32.75 4.42
N ILE A 682 8.88 -33.21 5.64
CA ILE A 682 7.52 -33.15 6.18
C ILE A 682 7.16 -31.68 6.43
N LEU A 683 5.98 -31.26 5.98
CA LEU A 683 5.40 -29.94 6.19
C LEU A 683 5.35 -29.61 7.71
N LYS A 684 5.90 -28.49 8.11
CA LYS A 684 5.85 -27.98 9.49
C LYS A 684 5.18 -26.60 9.53
N ASP A 685 5.92 -25.58 9.10
CA ASP A 685 5.55 -24.16 9.22
C ASP A 685 5.56 -23.43 7.86
N GLU A 686 5.56 -24.19 6.75
CA GLU A 686 5.62 -23.60 5.41
C GLU A 686 4.27 -23.04 4.95
N ILE A 687 3.16 -23.39 5.60
CA ILE A 687 1.84 -22.82 5.37
C ILE A 687 1.40 -22.11 6.64
N THR A 688 1.28 -20.79 6.58
CA THR A 688 1.01 -19.95 7.76
C THR A 688 -0.15 -18.97 7.59
N HIS A 689 -0.63 -18.75 6.36
CA HIS A 689 -1.67 -17.75 6.08
C HIS A 689 -2.94 -17.96 6.91
N PHE A 690 -3.34 -19.19 7.18
CA PHE A 690 -4.54 -19.52 7.95
C PHE A 690 -4.48 -19.07 9.43
N ASN A 691 -3.28 -18.86 9.98
CA ASN A 691 -3.09 -18.30 11.31
C ASN A 691 -3.38 -16.80 11.36
N ASN A 692 -3.49 -16.14 10.20
CA ASN A 692 -3.56 -14.71 10.01
C ASN A 692 -4.87 -14.25 9.36
N PHE A 693 -5.91 -15.08 9.32
CA PHE A 693 -7.24 -14.65 8.92
C PHE A 693 -7.75 -13.58 9.87
N SER A 694 -8.17 -12.49 9.29
CA SER A 694 -8.63 -11.32 10.05
C SER A 694 -9.54 -10.45 9.20
N SER A 695 -10.43 -9.73 9.84
CA SER A 695 -11.26 -8.73 9.19
C SER A 695 -11.05 -7.36 9.81
N SER A 696 -10.91 -6.34 8.95
CA SER A 696 -10.96 -4.93 9.35
C SER A 696 -12.33 -4.31 9.12
N ILE A 697 -13.27 -5.07 8.54
CA ILE A 697 -14.58 -4.61 8.08
C ILE A 697 -15.69 -5.18 8.95
N LEU A 698 -15.58 -6.46 9.35
CA LEU A 698 -16.54 -7.10 10.24
C LEU A 698 -16.40 -6.55 11.66
N ASP A 699 -17.49 -6.18 12.29
CA ASP A 699 -17.52 -5.75 13.67
C ASP A 699 -17.23 -6.90 14.66
N ASP A 700 -16.94 -6.57 15.91
CA ASP A 700 -16.58 -7.55 16.94
C ASP A 700 -17.69 -8.59 17.17
N GLY A 701 -18.97 -8.20 17.03
CA GLY A 701 -20.11 -9.12 17.17
C GLY A 701 -20.20 -10.08 15.98
N GLN A 702 -19.97 -9.62 14.76
CA GLN A 702 -19.91 -10.44 13.55
C GLN A 702 -18.74 -11.43 13.60
N ILE A 703 -17.56 -10.96 14.04
CA ILE A 703 -16.37 -11.80 14.21
C ILE A 703 -16.57 -12.84 15.31
N GLN A 704 -17.20 -12.47 16.42
CA GLN A 704 -17.52 -13.41 17.48
C GLN A 704 -18.49 -14.48 17.01
N LYS A 705 -19.57 -14.11 16.32
CA LYS A 705 -20.52 -15.05 15.70
C LYS A 705 -19.83 -15.98 14.70
N LEU A 706 -18.96 -15.43 13.84
CA LEU A 706 -18.16 -16.22 12.89
C LEU A 706 -17.26 -17.23 13.61
N ASN A 707 -16.55 -16.78 14.65
CA ASN A 707 -15.69 -17.67 15.45
C ASN A 707 -16.47 -18.72 16.24
N GLU A 708 -17.66 -18.42 16.73
CA GLU A 708 -18.58 -19.39 17.37
C GLU A 708 -19.05 -20.42 16.35
N SER A 709 -19.49 -20.00 15.18
CA SER A 709 -19.87 -20.91 14.08
C SER A 709 -18.70 -21.81 13.66
N ILE A 710 -17.48 -21.28 13.57
CA ILE A 710 -16.27 -22.08 13.29
C ILE A 710 -16.02 -23.12 14.39
N LYS A 711 -16.19 -22.74 15.68
CA LYS A 711 -16.03 -23.70 16.81
C LYS A 711 -17.06 -24.81 16.75
N GLU A 712 -18.31 -24.51 16.48
CA GLU A 712 -19.38 -25.50 16.33
C GLU A 712 -19.10 -26.46 15.16
N LEU A 713 -18.69 -25.91 14.01
CA LEU A 713 -18.30 -26.68 12.84
C LEU A 713 -17.19 -27.68 13.15
N VAL A 714 -16.12 -27.22 13.80
CA VAL A 714 -14.97 -28.05 14.13
C VAL A 714 -15.35 -29.09 15.19
N LYS A 715 -16.19 -28.75 16.17
CA LYS A 715 -16.70 -29.68 17.17
C LYS A 715 -17.51 -30.79 16.51
N ASN A 716 -18.38 -30.42 15.56
CA ASN A 716 -19.20 -31.37 14.83
C ASN A 716 -18.39 -32.24 13.87
N ALA A 717 -17.39 -31.64 13.17
CA ALA A 717 -16.46 -32.38 12.32
C ALA A 717 -15.56 -33.37 13.08
N LYS A 718 -15.29 -33.11 14.37
CA LYS A 718 -14.55 -34.07 15.25
C LYS A 718 -15.41 -35.21 15.73
N ASN A 719 -16.71 -35.02 15.77
CA ASN A 719 -17.66 -36.03 16.27
C ASN A 719 -18.32 -36.84 15.15
N THR A 720 -18.11 -36.49 13.89
CA THR A 720 -18.64 -37.22 12.74
C THR A 720 -17.73 -38.39 12.41
N LYS A 721 -18.26 -39.58 12.50
CA LYS A 721 -17.80 -40.74 11.74
C LYS A 721 -17.81 -40.38 10.27
N ASN A 722 -16.93 -40.92 9.45
CA ASN A 722 -16.94 -40.76 8.00
C ASN A 722 -18.36 -41.02 7.46
N GLU A 723 -18.72 -40.35 6.39
CA GLU A 723 -20.03 -40.51 5.76
C GLU A 723 -20.32 -41.99 5.43
N ASP A 724 -19.27 -42.75 5.06
CA ASP A 724 -19.33 -44.20 4.85
C ASP A 724 -19.57 -44.96 6.16
N GLU A 725 -18.93 -44.58 7.28
CA GLU A 725 -19.17 -45.17 8.60
C GLU A 725 -20.55 -44.84 9.16
N LEU A 726 -21.07 -43.65 8.84
CA LEU A 726 -22.41 -43.22 9.20
C LEU A 726 -23.47 -43.93 8.34
N LEU A 727 -23.17 -44.17 7.08
CA LEU A 727 -24.01 -44.96 6.18
C LEU A 727 -24.04 -46.43 6.62
N ASP A 728 -22.89 -47.00 6.98
CA ASP A 728 -22.77 -48.33 7.51
C ASP A 728 -23.49 -48.48 8.87
N ASP A 729 -23.40 -47.48 9.74
CA ASP A 729 -24.14 -47.44 10.99
C ASP A 729 -25.66 -47.31 10.81
N LEU A 730 -26.09 -46.56 9.76
CA LEU A 730 -27.48 -46.51 9.36
C LEU A 730 -27.97 -47.82 8.77
N ILE A 731 -27.21 -48.43 7.88
CA ILE A 731 -27.51 -49.71 7.24
C ILE A 731 -27.52 -50.84 8.27
N SER A 732 -26.58 -50.79 9.26
CA SER A 732 -26.52 -51.76 10.34
C SER A 732 -27.54 -51.50 11.47
N GLY A 733 -28.34 -50.43 11.39
CA GLY A 733 -29.37 -50.12 12.39
C GLY A 733 -28.82 -49.55 13.71
N LYS A 734 -27.54 -49.14 13.75
CA LYS A 734 -26.91 -48.54 14.94
C LYS A 734 -27.34 -47.07 15.14
N ILE A 735 -27.75 -46.39 14.10
CA ILE A 735 -28.32 -45.04 14.14
C ILE A 735 -29.60 -44.99 13.37
N THR A 736 -30.51 -44.12 13.79
CA THR A 736 -31.79 -43.88 13.11
C THR A 736 -31.64 -42.93 11.92
N LYS A 737 -32.60 -42.96 10.98
CA LYS A 737 -32.67 -41.98 9.89
C LYS A 737 -32.67 -40.51 10.38
N GLU A 738 -33.23 -40.25 11.54
CA GLU A 738 -33.26 -38.91 12.15
C GLU A 738 -31.90 -38.49 12.72
N GLU A 739 -31.18 -39.45 13.32
CA GLU A 739 -29.79 -39.22 13.78
C GLU A 739 -28.85 -39.04 12.59
N TYR A 740 -29.01 -39.83 11.52
CA TYR A 740 -28.26 -39.63 10.27
C TYR A 740 -28.53 -38.24 9.66
N LYS A 741 -29.79 -37.76 9.67
CA LYS A 741 -30.17 -36.41 9.22
C LYS A 741 -29.60 -35.30 10.14
N LYS A 742 -29.50 -35.53 11.44
CA LYS A 742 -28.87 -34.60 12.40
C LYS A 742 -27.35 -34.47 12.18
N HIS A 743 -26.72 -35.53 11.67
CA HIS A 743 -25.32 -35.47 11.27
C HIS A 743 -25.10 -34.82 9.89
N ASN A 744 -26.18 -34.57 9.14
CA ASN A 744 -26.12 -33.92 7.85
C ASN A 744 -26.07 -32.38 8.03
N ILE A 745 -24.91 -31.87 8.45
CA ILE A 745 -24.58 -30.47 8.72
C ILE A 745 -24.74 -29.59 7.46
N LYS A 746 -25.00 -30.20 6.32
CA LYS A 746 -25.13 -29.56 4.99
C LYS A 746 -26.05 -28.35 4.94
N LYS A 747 -27.10 -28.28 5.75
CA LYS A 747 -28.15 -27.25 5.66
C LYS A 747 -27.89 -25.98 6.48
N GLU A 748 -27.04 -26.03 7.52
CA GLU A 748 -26.77 -24.85 8.36
C GLU A 748 -25.56 -24.04 7.86
N LEU A 749 -24.65 -24.67 7.14
CA LEU A 749 -23.43 -24.03 6.61
C LEU A 749 -23.67 -23.20 5.35
N GLU A 750 -24.69 -23.54 4.58
CA GLU A 750 -25.12 -22.74 3.41
C GLU A 750 -25.63 -21.34 3.79
N LYS A 751 -25.85 -21.09 5.08
CA LYS A 751 -26.29 -19.77 5.58
C LYS A 751 -25.17 -18.81 5.96
N HIS A 752 -23.92 -19.25 5.94
CA HIS A 752 -22.81 -18.36 6.27
C HIS A 752 -22.14 -17.79 5.02
N GLU A 753 -22.16 -16.47 4.92
CA GLU A 753 -21.62 -15.67 3.80
C GLU A 753 -20.11 -15.90 3.56
N TYR A 754 -19.35 -16.33 4.59
CA TYR A 754 -17.90 -16.41 4.56
C TYR A 754 -17.32 -17.81 4.78
N ILE A 755 -18.14 -18.82 5.01
CA ILE A 755 -17.67 -20.18 5.31
C ILE A 755 -18.01 -21.11 4.15
N PHE A 756 -17.00 -21.81 3.65
CA PHE A 756 -17.18 -22.83 2.64
C PHE A 756 -17.39 -24.20 3.31
N ASP A 757 -18.10 -25.06 2.61
CA ASP A 757 -18.60 -26.37 3.03
C ASP A 757 -17.57 -27.25 3.79
N ALA A 758 -18.00 -27.82 4.91
CA ALA A 758 -17.26 -28.78 5.73
C ALA A 758 -16.96 -30.13 5.02
N ASN A 759 -17.57 -30.41 3.88
CA ASN A 759 -17.30 -31.64 3.12
C ASN A 759 -15.90 -31.65 2.50
N LEU A 760 -15.19 -30.51 2.47
CA LEU A 760 -13.79 -30.45 2.16
C LEU A 760 -12.90 -30.65 3.40
N SER A 761 -13.26 -31.59 4.26
CA SER A 761 -12.53 -31.98 5.49
C SER A 761 -11.06 -32.39 5.24
N LYS A 762 -10.68 -32.59 4.00
CA LYS A 762 -9.30 -32.85 3.55
C LYS A 762 -8.44 -31.61 3.38
N HIS A 763 -8.98 -30.41 3.62
CA HIS A 763 -8.18 -29.19 3.62
C HIS A 763 -7.24 -29.14 4.84
N TYR A 764 -6.02 -28.59 4.67
CA TYR A 764 -4.98 -28.53 5.70
C TYR A 764 -5.41 -27.80 6.98
N TYR A 765 -6.39 -26.91 6.86
CA TYR A 765 -7.04 -26.23 7.99
C TYR A 765 -8.57 -26.21 7.77
N LEU A 766 -9.31 -26.00 8.85
CA LEU A 766 -10.79 -25.98 8.84
C LEU A 766 -11.35 -24.74 9.54
N PRO A 767 -12.44 -24.16 9.01
CA PRO A 767 -13.02 -24.36 7.68
C PRO A 767 -12.24 -23.59 6.61
N ILE A 768 -12.56 -23.82 5.35
CA ILE A 768 -12.09 -22.93 4.25
C ILE A 768 -12.87 -21.62 4.34
N ILE A 769 -12.16 -20.50 4.32
CA ILE A 769 -12.76 -19.17 4.35
C ILE A 769 -12.83 -18.59 2.92
N ILE A 770 -14.01 -18.24 2.48
CA ILE A 770 -14.30 -17.64 1.17
C ILE A 770 -14.95 -16.27 1.37
N ASP A 771 -14.60 -15.32 0.52
CA ASP A 771 -15.29 -14.04 0.36
C ASP A 771 -15.90 -14.00 -1.06
N LYS A 772 -17.10 -14.56 -1.21
CA LYS A 772 -17.77 -14.75 -2.52
C LYS A 772 -18.03 -13.45 -3.26
N GLU A 773 -18.23 -12.35 -2.55
CA GLU A 773 -18.55 -11.07 -3.17
C GLU A 773 -17.29 -10.24 -3.49
N ASN A 774 -16.11 -10.80 -3.22
CA ASN A 774 -14.80 -10.13 -3.42
C ASN A 774 -14.76 -8.72 -2.79
N LYS A 775 -15.39 -8.56 -1.64
CA LYS A 775 -15.48 -7.30 -0.92
C LYS A 775 -14.21 -7.00 -0.10
N GLY A 776 -13.28 -7.95 -0.04
CA GLY A 776 -12.07 -7.84 0.77
C GLY A 776 -12.32 -7.82 2.27
N HIS A 777 -13.43 -8.41 2.71
CA HIS A 777 -13.87 -8.40 4.10
C HIS A 777 -12.94 -9.21 5.00
N ILE A 778 -12.38 -10.30 4.48
CA ILE A 778 -11.50 -11.18 5.25
C ILE A 778 -10.17 -11.32 4.54
N LYS A 779 -9.11 -10.99 5.23
CA LYS A 779 -7.75 -11.08 4.71
C LYS A 779 -7.36 -12.55 4.49
N TYR A 780 -6.75 -12.84 3.36
CA TYR A 780 -6.36 -14.18 2.88
C TYR A 780 -7.53 -15.15 2.60
N ALA A 781 -8.78 -14.73 2.72
CA ALA A 781 -9.90 -15.52 2.24
C ALA A 781 -9.76 -15.76 0.73
N ILE A 782 -10.32 -16.86 0.27
CA ILE A 782 -10.41 -17.14 -1.16
C ILE A 782 -11.49 -16.23 -1.75
N ASN A 783 -11.12 -15.35 -2.65
CA ASN A 783 -11.98 -14.31 -3.22
C ASN A 783 -11.92 -14.22 -4.75
N ASN A 784 -11.03 -14.98 -5.40
CA ASN A 784 -10.95 -15.02 -6.85
C ASN A 784 -11.98 -16.00 -7.42
N GLU A 785 -12.74 -15.56 -8.40
CA GLU A 785 -13.79 -16.36 -9.04
C GLU A 785 -13.25 -17.69 -9.60
N SER A 786 -12.08 -17.69 -10.22
CA SER A 786 -11.44 -18.91 -10.72
C SER A 786 -11.09 -19.92 -9.63
N GLU A 787 -10.66 -19.46 -8.46
CA GLU A 787 -10.35 -20.32 -7.31
C GLU A 787 -11.64 -20.89 -6.70
N ILE A 788 -12.69 -20.07 -6.61
CA ILE A 788 -14.01 -20.50 -6.10
C ILE A 788 -14.60 -21.54 -7.05
N THR A 789 -14.60 -21.28 -8.36
CA THR A 789 -15.05 -22.22 -9.37
C THR A 789 -14.33 -23.56 -9.30
N PHE A 790 -12.99 -23.52 -9.13
CA PHE A 790 -12.19 -24.72 -8.97
C PHE A 790 -12.62 -25.54 -7.73
N LEU A 791 -12.88 -24.90 -6.60
CA LEU A 791 -13.32 -25.57 -5.37
C LEU A 791 -14.73 -26.15 -5.52
N ASP A 792 -15.64 -25.47 -6.21
CA ASP A 792 -16.97 -26.00 -6.50
C ASP A 792 -16.90 -27.22 -7.42
N ASP A 793 -16.04 -27.17 -8.46
CA ASP A 793 -15.82 -28.33 -9.34
C ASP A 793 -15.16 -29.49 -8.61
N LEU A 794 -14.20 -29.24 -7.72
CA LEU A 794 -13.60 -30.25 -6.86
C LEU A 794 -14.65 -30.93 -5.99
N LYS A 795 -15.53 -30.15 -5.35
CA LYS A 795 -16.61 -30.64 -4.50
C LYS A 795 -17.57 -31.56 -5.27
N ASN A 796 -17.91 -31.17 -6.49
CA ASN A 796 -18.84 -31.94 -7.33
C ASN A 796 -18.22 -33.25 -7.87
N ASN A 797 -16.89 -33.38 -7.84
CA ASN A 797 -16.17 -34.50 -8.44
C ASN A 797 -15.28 -35.28 -7.44
N LEU A 798 -15.60 -35.24 -6.15
CA LEU A 798 -14.78 -35.88 -5.08
C LEU A 798 -14.58 -37.39 -5.30
N LYS A 799 -15.50 -38.07 -5.95
CA LYS A 799 -15.41 -39.52 -6.27
C LYS A 799 -14.16 -39.89 -7.08
N ILE A 800 -13.53 -38.93 -7.78
CA ILE A 800 -12.31 -39.18 -8.54
C ILE A 800 -11.13 -39.50 -7.62
N LEU A 801 -11.17 -39.01 -6.39
CA LEU A 801 -10.14 -39.21 -5.38
C LEU A 801 -10.40 -40.42 -4.49
N ASP A 802 -11.43 -41.23 -4.79
CA ASP A 802 -11.71 -42.48 -4.07
C ASP A 802 -10.55 -43.46 -4.17
N GLY A 803 -10.22 -44.06 -3.06
CA GLY A 803 -9.07 -44.95 -2.92
C GLY A 803 -7.71 -44.28 -2.81
N TYR A 804 -7.66 -42.92 -2.74
CA TYR A 804 -6.46 -42.19 -2.34
C TYR A 804 -6.59 -41.73 -0.89
N LYS A 805 -5.50 -41.75 -0.15
CA LYS A 805 -5.35 -40.87 1.01
C LYS A 805 -4.87 -39.57 0.50
N TRP A 806 -5.61 -38.48 0.76
CA TRP A 806 -5.29 -37.19 0.18
C TRP A 806 -5.61 -36.01 1.10
N TYR A 807 -4.87 -34.93 0.93
CA TYR A 807 -5.09 -33.60 1.55
C TYR A 807 -4.74 -32.51 0.55
N PHE A 808 -5.22 -31.30 0.81
CA PHE A 808 -4.86 -30.13 0.00
C PHE A 808 -4.82 -28.86 0.85
N SER A 809 -4.20 -27.81 0.32
CA SER A 809 -4.21 -26.47 0.91
C SER A 809 -4.21 -25.41 -0.16
N LYS A 810 -4.85 -24.27 0.15
CA LYS A 810 -4.57 -23.00 -0.49
C LYS A 810 -3.13 -22.59 -0.17
N LEU A 811 -2.47 -21.91 -1.10
CA LEU A 811 -1.19 -21.23 -0.89
C LEU A 811 -1.37 -19.73 -1.13
N VAL A 812 -0.69 -18.91 -0.33
CA VAL A 812 -0.74 -17.47 -0.45
C VAL A 812 0.66 -16.94 -0.76
N GLU A 813 0.77 -16.23 -1.88
CA GLU A 813 2.03 -15.66 -2.35
C GLU A 813 2.67 -14.75 -1.30
N ASN A 814 3.98 -14.90 -1.10
CA ASN A 814 4.80 -14.15 -0.13
C ASN A 814 4.39 -14.30 1.37
N VAL A 815 3.48 -15.21 1.69
CA VAL A 815 3.08 -15.56 3.07
C VAL A 815 3.48 -16.98 3.41
N ASP A 816 3.20 -17.90 2.48
CA ASP A 816 3.58 -19.29 2.60
C ASP A 816 4.94 -19.55 1.92
N ASP A 817 5.72 -20.50 2.45
CA ASP A 817 7.05 -20.85 1.91
C ASP A 817 7.03 -22.14 1.08
N ILE A 818 5.99 -22.28 0.25
CA ILE A 818 5.89 -23.34 -0.76
C ILE A 818 5.77 -22.69 -2.13
N TYR A 819 6.80 -22.84 -2.94
CA TYR A 819 6.91 -22.22 -4.24
C TYR A 819 7.71 -23.08 -5.21
N ILE A 820 7.64 -22.73 -6.49
CA ILE A 820 8.47 -23.34 -7.55
C ILE A 820 9.46 -22.26 -8.02
N PRO A 821 10.77 -22.45 -7.79
CA PRO A 821 11.77 -21.52 -8.32
C PRO A 821 11.79 -21.55 -9.84
N TYR A 822 11.83 -20.37 -10.48
CA TYR A 822 12.01 -20.29 -11.91
C TYR A 822 12.91 -19.11 -12.30
N PHE A 823 13.42 -19.14 -13.52
CA PHE A 823 14.15 -18.04 -14.10
C PHE A 823 13.24 -17.28 -15.06
N ASP A 824 13.08 -16.00 -14.83
CA ASP A 824 12.36 -15.11 -15.72
C ASP A 824 13.33 -14.58 -16.78
N GLU A 825 13.16 -15.03 -18.02
CA GLU A 825 14.06 -14.65 -19.13
C GLU A 825 13.94 -13.17 -19.49
N MET A 826 12.75 -12.59 -19.36
CA MET A 826 12.56 -11.16 -19.65
C MET A 826 13.22 -10.29 -18.57
N ALA A 827 13.02 -10.63 -17.33
CA ALA A 827 13.61 -9.92 -16.21
C ALA A 827 15.07 -10.34 -15.93
N GLN A 828 15.57 -11.36 -16.62
CA GLN A 828 16.89 -11.97 -16.40
C GLN A 828 17.20 -12.20 -14.91
N SER A 829 16.21 -12.69 -14.16
CA SER A 829 16.26 -12.84 -12.71
C SER A 829 15.57 -14.10 -12.26
N LYS A 830 15.94 -14.55 -11.06
CA LYS A 830 15.20 -15.60 -10.37
C LYS A 830 13.91 -15.06 -9.80
N ARG A 831 12.89 -15.92 -9.85
CA ARG A 831 11.60 -15.65 -9.25
C ARG A 831 11.04 -16.89 -8.58
N LYS A 832 10.07 -16.67 -7.70
CA LYS A 832 9.28 -17.69 -7.06
C LYS A 832 7.89 -17.72 -7.70
N PHE A 833 7.43 -18.88 -8.09
CA PHE A 833 6.07 -19.11 -8.54
C PHE A 833 5.30 -19.79 -7.43
N TYR A 834 4.21 -19.20 -7.00
CA TYR A 834 3.29 -19.73 -6.00
C TYR A 834 2.02 -20.19 -6.70
N PRO A 835 1.84 -21.52 -6.93
CA PRO A 835 0.57 -22.05 -7.36
C PRO A 835 -0.50 -21.82 -6.30
N ASP A 836 -1.76 -21.58 -6.71
CA ASP A 836 -2.81 -21.26 -5.74
C ASP A 836 -3.15 -22.43 -4.80
N PHE A 837 -2.99 -23.67 -5.26
CA PHE A 837 -3.26 -24.87 -4.44
C PHE A 837 -2.15 -25.90 -4.55
N ILE A 838 -1.96 -26.65 -3.45
CA ILE A 838 -1.13 -27.87 -3.40
C ILE A 838 -2.00 -29.02 -2.92
N PHE A 839 -1.84 -30.18 -3.58
CA PHE A 839 -2.48 -31.45 -3.22
C PHE A 839 -1.42 -32.49 -2.90
N TRP A 840 -1.68 -33.30 -1.90
CA TRP A 840 -0.90 -34.47 -1.50
C TRP A 840 -1.80 -35.70 -1.60
N LEU A 841 -1.36 -36.71 -2.34
CA LEU A 841 -2.10 -37.94 -2.53
C LEU A 841 -1.17 -39.16 -2.35
N GLU A 842 -1.68 -40.19 -1.70
CA GLU A 842 -1.00 -41.48 -1.53
C GLU A 842 -1.91 -42.62 -1.96
N LYS A 843 -1.36 -43.55 -2.76
CA LYS A 843 -2.01 -44.79 -3.17
C LYS A 843 -0.96 -45.82 -3.53
N ASN A 844 -1.02 -47.05 -2.95
CA ASN A 844 -0.14 -48.16 -3.29
C ASN A 844 1.35 -47.81 -3.28
N ASN A 845 1.87 -47.23 -2.22
CA ASN A 845 3.25 -46.74 -2.06
C ASN A 845 3.74 -45.72 -3.11
N LYS A 846 2.80 -45.14 -3.91
CA LYS A 846 3.07 -44.01 -4.77
C LYS A 846 2.58 -42.76 -4.06
N TYR A 847 3.43 -41.74 -4.06
CA TYR A 847 3.12 -40.44 -3.47
C TYR A 847 3.08 -39.35 -4.55
N PHE A 848 2.07 -38.53 -4.56
CA PHE A 848 1.87 -37.48 -5.54
C PHE A 848 1.79 -36.12 -4.85
N ILE A 849 2.47 -35.12 -5.42
CA ILE A 849 2.30 -33.70 -5.12
C ILE A 849 1.78 -33.02 -6.38
N VAL A 850 0.59 -32.43 -6.32
CA VAL A 850 -0.02 -31.77 -7.45
C VAL A 850 -0.18 -30.29 -7.13
N PHE A 851 0.49 -29.44 -7.90
CA PHE A 851 0.32 -28.00 -7.85
C PHE A 851 -0.76 -27.59 -8.84
N ILE A 852 -1.72 -26.79 -8.40
CA ILE A 852 -2.84 -26.36 -9.23
C ILE A 852 -2.97 -24.84 -9.17
N ASP A 853 -3.06 -24.20 -10.33
CA ASP A 853 -3.29 -22.77 -10.51
C ASP A 853 -4.54 -22.56 -11.37
N PRO A 854 -5.68 -22.11 -10.78
CA PRO A 854 -6.95 -21.96 -11.49
C PRO A 854 -7.03 -20.74 -12.42
N LYS A 855 -6.06 -19.84 -12.43
CA LYS A 855 -6.15 -18.59 -13.22
C LYS A 855 -6.02 -18.77 -14.72
N GLY A 856 -5.60 -19.93 -15.18
CA GLY A 856 -5.31 -20.17 -16.58
C GLY A 856 -4.10 -19.36 -17.11
N LEU A 857 -3.68 -19.66 -18.34
CA LEU A 857 -2.44 -19.09 -18.90
C LEU A 857 -2.61 -17.69 -19.50
N SER A 858 -3.84 -17.29 -19.85
CA SER A 858 -4.12 -16.01 -20.53
C SER A 858 -3.89 -14.77 -19.67
N HIS A 859 -4.00 -14.90 -18.34
CA HIS A 859 -3.81 -13.82 -17.39
C HIS A 859 -2.49 -13.88 -16.62
N GLN A 860 -1.58 -14.81 -17.01
CA GLN A 860 -0.29 -14.96 -16.34
C GLN A 860 0.84 -14.27 -17.09
N THR A 861 1.71 -13.60 -16.32
CA THR A 861 3.01 -13.15 -16.84
C THR A 861 3.97 -14.34 -16.91
N ASN A 862 4.59 -14.55 -18.07
CA ASN A 862 5.65 -15.55 -18.29
C ASN A 862 5.29 -17.02 -17.98
N PRO A 863 4.17 -17.58 -18.47
CA PRO A 863 3.79 -18.95 -18.16
C PRO A 863 4.80 -19.98 -18.65
N LYS A 864 5.47 -19.74 -19.80
CA LYS A 864 6.52 -20.63 -20.33
C LYS A 864 7.70 -20.75 -19.37
N ASN A 865 8.15 -19.63 -18.77
CA ASN A 865 9.27 -19.61 -17.83
C ASN A 865 8.93 -20.35 -16.52
N LYS A 866 7.68 -20.22 -16.03
CA LYS A 866 7.20 -20.96 -14.85
C LYS A 866 7.18 -22.45 -15.08
N ILE A 867 6.68 -22.90 -16.24
CA ILE A 867 6.68 -24.31 -16.63
C ILE A 867 8.10 -24.83 -16.82
N GLN A 868 8.99 -24.01 -17.41
CA GLN A 868 10.40 -24.40 -17.55
C GLN A 868 11.07 -24.55 -16.19
N GLY A 869 10.81 -23.61 -15.25
CA GLY A 869 11.29 -23.73 -13.86
C GLY A 869 10.80 -25.01 -13.20
N PHE A 870 9.53 -25.36 -13.35
CA PHE A 870 8.98 -26.61 -12.85
C PHE A 870 9.73 -27.83 -13.44
N LYS A 871 9.97 -27.85 -14.75
CA LYS A 871 10.74 -28.95 -15.41
C LYS A 871 12.17 -29.02 -14.86
N ASP A 872 12.85 -27.90 -14.75
CA ASP A 872 14.26 -27.82 -14.31
C ASP A 872 14.40 -28.34 -12.87
N ILE A 873 13.48 -27.94 -11.97
CA ILE A 873 13.51 -28.30 -10.55
C ILE A 873 13.15 -29.78 -10.33
N PHE A 874 12.09 -30.25 -10.97
CA PHE A 874 11.54 -31.58 -10.72
C PHE A 874 11.93 -32.65 -11.76
N SER A 875 12.95 -32.37 -12.59
CA SER A 875 13.52 -33.36 -13.52
C SER A 875 14.15 -34.56 -12.80
N LYS A 876 14.73 -34.34 -11.62
CA LYS A 876 15.32 -35.40 -10.81
C LYS A 876 14.24 -36.08 -9.97
N LYS A 877 14.11 -37.39 -10.11
CA LYS A 877 13.22 -38.19 -9.27
C LYS A 877 13.91 -38.42 -7.94
N LEU A 878 13.44 -37.79 -6.88
CA LEU A 878 13.85 -38.06 -5.53
C LEU A 878 12.77 -38.88 -4.84
N SER A 879 13.17 -39.78 -3.92
CA SER A 879 12.29 -40.51 -3.05
C SER A 879 12.31 -39.92 -1.63
N PHE A 880 11.30 -40.24 -0.88
CA PHE A 880 11.25 -39.94 0.55
C PHE A 880 10.84 -41.21 1.26
N GLU A 881 11.72 -41.74 2.11
CA GLU A 881 11.56 -43.08 2.69
C GLU A 881 11.27 -44.10 1.56
N ASP A 882 10.22 -44.92 1.70
CA ASP A 882 9.81 -45.92 0.70
C ASP A 882 8.93 -45.37 -0.43
N TYR A 883 8.60 -44.07 -0.38
CA TYR A 883 7.72 -43.45 -1.38
C TYR A 883 8.44 -43.03 -2.64
N LYS A 884 7.90 -43.45 -3.80
CA LYS A 884 8.25 -42.89 -5.11
C LYS A 884 7.41 -41.66 -5.34
N ILE A 885 8.02 -40.48 -5.26
CA ILE A 885 7.31 -39.21 -5.40
C ILE A 885 7.16 -38.83 -6.88
N LYS A 886 5.93 -38.52 -7.26
CA LYS A 886 5.61 -37.92 -8.58
C LYS A 886 5.04 -36.53 -8.34
N ILE A 887 5.49 -35.55 -9.15
CA ILE A 887 5.00 -34.16 -9.04
C ILE A 887 4.34 -33.76 -10.36
N LYS A 888 3.22 -33.05 -10.25
CA LYS A 888 2.47 -32.53 -11.40
C LYS A 888 2.20 -31.05 -11.18
N LEU A 889 2.25 -30.26 -12.27
CA LEU A 889 1.81 -28.89 -12.32
C LEU A 889 0.59 -28.82 -13.25
N CYS A 890 -0.49 -28.19 -12.79
CA CYS A 890 -1.73 -28.08 -13.52
C CYS A 890 -2.25 -26.65 -13.51
N TYR A 891 -2.55 -26.11 -14.68
CA TYR A 891 -3.32 -24.89 -14.87
C TYR A 891 -4.76 -25.30 -15.19
N TYR A 892 -5.71 -24.82 -14.38
CA TYR A 892 -7.12 -25.16 -14.54
C TYR A 892 -7.90 -24.00 -15.13
N ASN A 893 -8.51 -24.20 -16.31
CA ASN A 893 -9.36 -23.20 -16.94
C ASN A 893 -10.33 -23.87 -17.92
N LYS A 894 -11.65 -23.67 -17.74
CA LYS A 894 -12.70 -24.23 -18.59
C LYS A 894 -12.71 -23.67 -20.02
N ASP A 895 -12.24 -22.44 -20.23
CA ASP A 895 -12.43 -21.67 -21.46
C ASP A 895 -11.15 -21.57 -22.31
N TYR A 896 -10.11 -22.33 -22.00
CA TYR A 896 -8.79 -22.12 -22.59
C TYR A 896 -8.57 -22.96 -23.85
N GLN A 897 -8.22 -22.28 -24.98
CA GLN A 897 -7.64 -22.90 -26.18
C GLN A 897 -6.11 -22.77 -26.12
N SER A 898 -5.41 -23.88 -26.00
CA SER A 898 -3.98 -23.91 -25.69
C SER A 898 -3.05 -23.82 -26.91
N ASP A 899 -1.91 -23.13 -26.75
CA ASP A 899 -0.68 -23.36 -27.49
C ASP A 899 -0.23 -24.83 -27.28
N LYS A 900 0.22 -25.53 -28.33
CA LYS A 900 0.59 -26.95 -28.28
C LYS A 900 1.61 -27.31 -27.20
N GLU A 901 2.52 -26.41 -26.85
CA GLU A 901 3.52 -26.64 -25.82
C GLU A 901 2.93 -26.59 -24.39
N LEU A 902 1.89 -25.77 -24.19
CA LEU A 902 1.25 -25.51 -22.90
C LEU A 902 0.11 -26.52 -22.62
N ALA A 903 -0.38 -27.20 -23.67
CA ALA A 903 -1.52 -28.14 -23.59
C ALA A 903 -1.31 -29.26 -22.58
N LYS A 904 -0.06 -29.71 -22.35
CA LYS A 904 0.27 -30.76 -21.37
C LYS A 904 0.07 -30.33 -19.92
N TYR A 905 -0.01 -29.03 -19.66
CA TYR A 905 -0.15 -28.45 -18.30
C TYR A 905 -1.51 -27.80 -18.09
N THR A 906 -2.37 -27.73 -19.12
CA THR A 906 -3.67 -27.07 -19.04
C THR A 906 -4.79 -28.10 -19.06
N PHE A 907 -5.76 -27.94 -18.14
CA PHE A 907 -6.85 -28.86 -17.93
C PHE A 907 -8.16 -28.07 -17.88
N SER A 908 -9.19 -28.53 -18.63
CA SER A 908 -10.51 -27.91 -18.69
C SER A 908 -11.51 -28.59 -17.75
N ASN A 909 -11.21 -29.80 -17.30
CA ASN A 909 -12.02 -30.47 -16.30
C ASN A 909 -11.15 -31.05 -15.19
N ILE A 910 -11.77 -31.27 -14.03
CA ILE A 910 -11.04 -31.70 -12.84
C ILE A 910 -10.65 -33.19 -12.91
N GLU A 911 -11.41 -33.99 -13.65
CA GLU A 911 -11.15 -35.43 -13.81
C GLU A 911 -9.79 -35.69 -14.46
N ASP A 912 -9.46 -34.92 -15.48
CA ASP A 912 -8.21 -35.06 -16.21
C ASP A 912 -6.97 -34.65 -15.39
N ILE A 913 -7.16 -33.80 -14.37
CA ILE A 913 -6.09 -33.45 -13.44
C ILE A 913 -5.61 -34.70 -12.67
N PHE A 914 -6.54 -35.54 -12.22
CA PHE A 914 -6.26 -36.68 -11.35
C PHE A 914 -6.27 -38.04 -12.07
N LYS A 915 -6.76 -38.13 -13.33
CA LYS A 915 -6.87 -39.37 -14.12
C LYS A 915 -5.52 -40.06 -14.38
N ASP A 916 -4.44 -39.29 -14.59
CA ASP A 916 -3.11 -39.79 -14.93
C ASP A 916 -2.23 -40.08 -13.69
N LEU A 917 -2.78 -40.03 -12.47
CA LEU A 917 -2.08 -40.37 -11.25
C LEU A 917 -2.02 -41.91 -10.98
N LYS A 918 -2.34 -42.74 -12.00
CA LYS A 918 -2.33 -44.23 -11.89
C LYS A 918 -0.93 -44.82 -11.76
#